data_a17415f1c9182a1073bf64ae85586462
#
_entry.id   a17415f1c9182a1073bf64ae85586462
#
_cell.length_a   1.000
_cell.length_b   1.000
_cell.length_c   1.000
_cell.angle_alpha   90.00
_cell.angle_beta   90.00
_cell.angle_gamma   90.00
#
_symmetry.space_group_name_H-M   'P 1'
#
loop_
_entity.id
_entity.type
_entity.pdbx_description
1 polymer ?
#
loop_
_entity_poly.entity_id
_entity_poly.type
_entity_poly.pdbx_seq_one_letter_code
_entity_poly.pdbx_strand_id
1 'polypeptide(L)'
;MTSRPGADLVGRAAELRLLDALSAGCDEGCRPGLLLRGGPGTGKTALLDAAAARAVDAGTRVLRSSAVEFEAGMTYSALHQLLYPLRRYAERLAGHHRDVVDRIFGLAPGPPPDPSAAGTAVLALLGEVAVDGPLLMVADDVPWIDRASATALGFVVRRIGDHPIVFVAAARTGAESFCDQLDLPVREIGPLTEPAAVELLDGRWPGLGPSVRRRMLAEAAGNPLALRELPRELSARQRAGHLRLPALLPLSGRLAEAFTTAVEGLPAPTRTALLMAALDTEIGPDVIRRAVPNFEGSDVLAPACEADLLHVDAAPGRISFRHRLTRAAIVHLASPGERRRAHRYLAAALSDVPERRTWHLAEAATGPDETLARALDEAALPAWRHGVAPDEPAAPDRRRGTVSAAVAALVRAGELSPHPGDRSRRLTEAAHLATFTGQLDDVPRLLTDAGHAAAPPTGLAFAVTAHLLTHDEGDLDAAHRLLTRALDDYAATATDDDRYHYAILYALLLASLHILRPEPWQLLKTTLDRFEPTAMTAIRLCYEAYADPTTASDALRKGLADAFAALPADPAPWELIPLAFAAVAMDALSDHRYLISRMIERERDGGAVAMVVPALMLLCHDSYVHGRWDEGERLAQEAVDLAEIHGYRLWERQIRALLASGAALRGDAELARTRSEETTNWAAPRGIEVTEAYARAARHLAAMGQGDYEEAHVQVGRIDASGARSVGVPGRWLVLNLVEAAVRTGRTDEAREELAAARTAGIHRISSRTALICAGAEAVAADEDDAEPLFEAALALPHAARWPWEHARIQLAYGQWLRRTRDHHARRYLSSALETFDRIGAQAMAQRARNELRATGVVTPSGPAAPAAALTVQERQIAELAAVGLTNRQIGERLFLSHRTVGSHLHRLYPKLGITSRAALRAALEARTPGVTVRAGGPAVP
;
A
#
# COMPACT_ATOMS: atom_id res chain seq x y z
N MET A 1 -25.28 16.89 -12.02
CA MET A 1 -25.41 16.03 -13.21
C MET A 1 -26.06 14.74 -12.75
N THR A 2 -27.33 14.57 -13.03
CA THR A 2 -28.10 13.35 -12.75
C THR A 2 -27.62 12.25 -13.69
N SER A 3 -26.95 11.23 -13.12
CA SER A 3 -26.55 10.02 -13.86
C SER A 3 -27.82 9.38 -14.45
N ARG A 4 -27.80 9.06 -15.75
CA ARG A 4 -28.84 8.25 -16.38
C ARG A 4 -29.02 6.95 -15.60
N PRO A 5 -30.25 6.55 -15.24
CA PRO A 5 -30.53 5.22 -14.75
C PRO A 5 -30.28 4.25 -15.92
N GLY A 6 -29.27 3.41 -15.82
CA GLY A 6 -28.90 2.46 -16.87
C GLY A 6 -27.39 2.25 -17.06
N ALA A 7 -26.55 2.98 -16.33
CA ALA A 7 -25.11 2.69 -16.30
C ALA A 7 -24.89 1.30 -15.67
N ASP A 8 -24.06 0.48 -16.32
CA ASP A 8 -23.68 -0.85 -15.84
C ASP A 8 -23.24 -0.77 -14.37
N LEU A 9 -23.90 -1.56 -13.52
CA LEU A 9 -23.55 -1.63 -12.11
C LEU A 9 -22.22 -2.37 -11.98
N VAL A 10 -21.23 -1.69 -11.45
CA VAL A 10 -19.88 -2.24 -11.23
C VAL A 10 -19.95 -3.56 -10.46
N GLY A 11 -19.33 -4.61 -11.00
CA GLY A 11 -19.23 -5.91 -10.36
C GLY A 11 -20.53 -6.71 -10.28
N ARG A 12 -21.61 -6.33 -10.99
CA ARG A 12 -22.93 -6.98 -10.96
C ARG A 12 -23.39 -7.51 -12.33
N ALA A 13 -22.46 -7.73 -13.23
CA ALA A 13 -22.78 -8.19 -14.58
C ALA A 13 -23.46 -9.58 -14.62
N ALA A 14 -23.16 -10.47 -13.66
CA ALA A 14 -23.78 -11.79 -13.59
C ALA A 14 -25.26 -11.70 -13.16
N GLU A 15 -25.53 -10.88 -12.14
CA GLU A 15 -26.89 -10.63 -11.64
C GLU A 15 -27.75 -9.93 -12.70
N LEU A 16 -27.19 -8.94 -13.39
CA LEU A 16 -27.91 -8.26 -14.48
C LEU A 16 -28.25 -9.22 -15.63
N ARG A 17 -27.31 -10.05 -16.05
CA ARG A 17 -27.59 -11.06 -17.07
C ARG A 17 -28.69 -12.04 -16.66
N LEU A 18 -28.73 -12.46 -15.41
CA LEU A 18 -29.78 -13.31 -14.87
C LEU A 18 -31.15 -12.62 -14.94
N LEU A 19 -31.21 -11.34 -14.55
CA LEU A 19 -32.44 -10.54 -14.59
C LEU A 19 -32.91 -10.27 -16.04
N ASP A 20 -31.98 -10.02 -16.95
CA ASP A 20 -32.28 -9.86 -18.39
C ASP A 20 -32.83 -11.16 -18.99
N ALA A 21 -32.21 -12.31 -18.69
CA ALA A 21 -32.68 -13.60 -19.15
C ALA A 21 -34.10 -13.93 -18.65
N LEU A 22 -34.40 -13.61 -17.38
CA LEU A 22 -35.74 -13.75 -16.83
C LEU A 22 -36.77 -12.85 -17.55
N SER A 23 -36.36 -11.60 -17.85
CA SER A 23 -37.26 -10.62 -18.52
C SER A 23 -37.47 -10.92 -20.00
N ALA A 24 -36.56 -11.62 -20.67
CA ALA A 24 -36.65 -12.00 -22.08
C ALA A 24 -37.60 -13.21 -22.34
N GLY A 25 -38.05 -13.84 -21.30
CA GLY A 25 -38.90 -15.02 -21.33
C GLY A 25 -38.13 -16.31 -21.02
N CYS A 26 -38.64 -17.10 -20.08
CA CYS A 26 -38.10 -18.41 -19.77
C CYS A 26 -38.54 -19.45 -20.79
N ASP A 27 -37.62 -20.33 -21.26
CA ASP A 27 -37.97 -21.54 -21.94
C ASP A 27 -38.94 -22.42 -21.11
N GLU A 28 -39.76 -23.30 -21.75
CA GLU A 28 -40.70 -24.18 -21.08
C GLU A 28 -40.10 -24.89 -19.88
N GLY A 29 -40.61 -24.53 -18.68
CA GLY A 29 -40.15 -25.10 -17.39
C GLY A 29 -39.41 -24.16 -16.45
N CYS A 30 -39.14 -22.92 -16.82
CA CYS A 30 -38.52 -21.91 -15.94
C CYS A 30 -39.57 -21.23 -15.05
N ARG A 31 -39.28 -21.08 -13.74
CA ARG A 31 -40.23 -20.41 -12.82
C ARG A 31 -40.22 -18.89 -13.09
N PRO A 32 -41.37 -18.22 -13.16
CA PRO A 32 -41.50 -16.82 -13.58
C PRO A 32 -41.15 -15.81 -12.47
N GLY A 33 -40.12 -16.10 -11.62
CA GLY A 33 -39.76 -15.17 -10.56
C GLY A 33 -38.40 -15.43 -9.93
N LEU A 34 -37.93 -14.41 -9.21
CA LEU A 34 -36.61 -14.41 -8.51
C LEU A 34 -36.69 -13.58 -7.22
N LEU A 35 -36.17 -14.11 -6.13
CA LEU A 35 -35.96 -13.38 -4.89
C LEU A 35 -34.47 -13.00 -4.73
N LEU A 36 -34.17 -11.68 -4.67
CA LEU A 36 -32.87 -11.15 -4.34
C LEU A 36 -32.76 -11.01 -2.82
N ARG A 37 -31.80 -11.69 -2.20
CA ARG A 37 -31.49 -11.55 -0.77
C ARG A 37 -30.12 -10.92 -0.56
N GLY A 38 -29.96 -10.16 0.50
CA GLY A 38 -28.64 -9.60 0.84
C GLY A 38 -28.71 -8.63 2.00
N GLY A 39 -27.54 -8.38 2.61
CA GLY A 39 -27.40 -7.44 3.71
C GLY A 39 -27.77 -6.00 3.36
N PRO A 40 -27.82 -5.09 4.35
CA PRO A 40 -28.08 -3.68 4.12
C PRO A 40 -26.98 -3.07 3.24
N GLY A 41 -27.38 -2.22 2.29
CA GLY A 41 -26.41 -1.50 1.41
C GLY A 41 -25.73 -2.33 0.33
N THR A 42 -26.06 -3.62 0.13
CA THR A 42 -25.43 -4.49 -0.89
C THR A 42 -25.86 -4.19 -2.34
N GLY A 43 -26.82 -3.29 -2.54
CA GLY A 43 -27.24 -2.82 -3.87
C GLY A 43 -28.44 -3.55 -4.47
N LYS A 44 -29.31 -4.22 -3.68
CA LYS A 44 -30.55 -4.89 -4.15
C LYS A 44 -31.46 -3.94 -4.92
N THR A 45 -31.82 -2.81 -4.32
CA THR A 45 -32.64 -1.77 -4.96
C THR A 45 -32.04 -1.27 -6.26
N ALA A 46 -30.72 -1.08 -6.29
CA ALA A 46 -30.02 -0.64 -7.50
C ALA A 46 -30.07 -1.69 -8.63
N LEU A 47 -30.03 -2.98 -8.28
CA LEU A 47 -30.21 -4.09 -9.23
C LEU A 47 -31.65 -4.11 -9.75
N LEU A 48 -32.66 -3.92 -8.88
CA LEU A 48 -34.08 -3.82 -9.30
C LEU A 48 -34.28 -2.60 -10.21
N ASP A 49 -33.70 -1.45 -9.89
CA ASP A 49 -33.77 -0.23 -10.71
C ASP A 49 -33.16 -0.44 -12.10
N ALA A 50 -31.99 -1.07 -12.16
CA ALA A 50 -31.32 -1.36 -13.42
C ALA A 50 -32.08 -2.37 -14.26
N ALA A 51 -32.59 -3.43 -13.63
CA ALA A 51 -33.44 -4.43 -14.31
C ALA A 51 -34.72 -3.81 -14.86
N ALA A 52 -35.40 -2.96 -14.07
CA ALA A 52 -36.58 -2.25 -14.48
C ALA A 52 -36.33 -1.32 -15.68
N ALA A 53 -35.24 -0.54 -15.64
CA ALA A 53 -34.87 0.33 -16.75
C ALA A 53 -34.58 -0.46 -18.04
N ARG A 54 -33.80 -1.56 -17.95
CA ARG A 54 -33.49 -2.40 -19.10
C ARG A 54 -34.73 -3.11 -19.67
N ALA A 55 -35.65 -3.53 -18.79
CA ALA A 55 -36.93 -4.11 -19.22
C ALA A 55 -37.80 -3.09 -19.98
N VAL A 56 -37.83 -1.83 -19.51
CA VAL A 56 -38.55 -0.75 -20.22
C VAL A 56 -37.90 -0.50 -21.59
N ASP A 57 -36.56 -0.44 -21.66
CA ASP A 57 -35.82 -0.26 -22.92
C ASP A 57 -36.09 -1.43 -23.92
N ALA A 58 -36.34 -2.63 -23.40
CA ALA A 58 -36.73 -3.83 -24.19
C ALA A 58 -38.25 -3.89 -24.54
N GLY A 59 -39.03 -2.88 -24.14
CA GLY A 59 -40.46 -2.84 -24.43
C GLY A 59 -41.36 -3.57 -23.43
N THR A 60 -40.80 -4.07 -22.33
CA THR A 60 -41.53 -4.74 -21.24
C THR A 60 -42.19 -3.69 -20.34
N ARG A 61 -43.44 -3.87 -19.98
CA ARG A 61 -44.13 -3.01 -19.02
C ARG A 61 -43.69 -3.35 -17.59
N VAL A 62 -43.26 -2.33 -16.85
CA VAL A 62 -42.79 -2.51 -15.47
C VAL A 62 -43.83 -2.00 -14.48
N LEU A 63 -44.16 -2.85 -13.52
CA LEU A 63 -45.00 -2.52 -12.35
C LEU A 63 -44.11 -2.59 -11.12
N ARG A 64 -44.20 -1.58 -10.26
CA ARG A 64 -43.33 -1.48 -9.11
C ARG A 64 -44.06 -1.19 -7.82
N SER A 65 -43.65 -1.87 -6.76
CA SER A 65 -44.01 -1.56 -5.38
C SER A 65 -42.72 -1.46 -4.54
N SER A 66 -42.65 -0.46 -3.68
CA SER A 66 -41.56 -0.30 -2.69
C SER A 66 -42.22 -0.14 -1.33
N ALA A 67 -42.19 -1.22 -0.56
CA ALA A 67 -42.86 -1.26 0.74
C ALA A 67 -42.06 -0.49 1.80
N VAL A 68 -42.76 0.17 2.70
CA VAL A 68 -42.17 0.90 3.83
C VAL A 68 -42.83 0.46 5.13
N GLU A 69 -42.08 0.42 6.21
CA GLU A 69 -42.51 -0.13 7.49
C GLU A 69 -43.84 0.48 8.02
N PHE A 70 -44.01 1.79 7.89
CA PHE A 70 -45.20 2.47 8.40
C PHE A 70 -46.51 2.10 7.63
N GLU A 71 -46.37 1.63 6.39
CA GLU A 71 -47.51 1.18 5.56
C GLU A 71 -47.81 -0.30 5.77
N ALA A 72 -47.00 -1.06 6.47
CA ALA A 72 -47.22 -2.49 6.71
C ALA A 72 -48.57 -2.83 7.41
N GLY A 73 -49.16 -1.85 8.13
CA GLY A 73 -50.48 -1.92 8.70
C GLY A 73 -51.65 -1.48 7.79
N MET A 74 -51.37 -0.91 6.62
CA MET A 74 -52.39 -0.37 5.71
C MET A 74 -52.83 -1.44 4.71
N THR A 75 -54.07 -1.92 4.82
CA THR A 75 -54.59 -2.99 3.98
C THR A 75 -54.52 -2.65 2.50
N TYR A 76 -53.87 -3.48 1.70
CA TYR A 76 -53.67 -3.37 0.25
C TYR A 76 -52.79 -2.20 -0.21
N SER A 77 -52.00 -1.60 0.64
CA SER A 77 -51.13 -0.50 0.26
C SER A 77 -50.13 -0.88 -0.85
N ALA A 78 -49.44 -2.02 -0.70
CA ALA A 78 -48.49 -2.49 -1.71
C ALA A 78 -49.16 -2.90 -3.03
N LEU A 79 -50.34 -3.53 -2.98
CA LEU A 79 -51.10 -3.85 -4.18
C LEU A 79 -51.63 -2.60 -4.88
N HIS A 80 -52.13 -1.63 -4.14
CA HIS A 80 -52.53 -0.35 -4.68
C HIS A 80 -51.40 0.32 -5.45
N GLN A 81 -50.19 0.42 -4.83
CA GLN A 81 -49.02 1.01 -5.47
C GLN A 81 -48.63 0.26 -6.76
N LEU A 82 -48.61 -1.09 -6.72
CA LEU A 82 -48.22 -1.93 -7.84
C LEU A 82 -49.18 -1.81 -9.03
N LEU A 83 -50.51 -1.82 -8.75
CA LEU A 83 -51.56 -1.97 -9.76
C LEU A 83 -52.18 -0.64 -10.22
N TYR A 84 -51.99 0.46 -9.49
CA TYR A 84 -52.59 1.76 -9.83
C TYR A 84 -52.30 2.23 -11.27
N PRO A 85 -51.16 1.99 -11.89
CA PRO A 85 -50.92 2.29 -13.29
C PRO A 85 -51.82 1.54 -14.26
N LEU A 86 -52.41 0.43 -13.82
CA LEU A 86 -53.28 -0.44 -14.62
C LEU A 86 -54.77 -0.13 -14.48
N ARG A 87 -55.16 0.90 -13.69
CA ARG A 87 -56.57 1.17 -13.36
C ARG A 87 -57.52 1.21 -14.57
N ARG A 88 -57.03 1.70 -15.73
CA ARG A 88 -57.83 1.76 -16.98
C ARG A 88 -58.16 0.37 -17.54
N TYR A 89 -57.37 -0.67 -17.22
CA TYR A 89 -57.63 -2.05 -17.65
C TYR A 89 -58.73 -2.72 -16.81
N ALA A 90 -59.11 -2.18 -15.65
CA ALA A 90 -60.18 -2.67 -14.82
C ALA A 90 -61.52 -2.61 -15.58
N GLU A 91 -61.67 -1.73 -16.54
CA GLU A 91 -62.87 -1.65 -17.41
C GLU A 91 -63.05 -2.88 -18.30
N ARG A 92 -61.98 -3.63 -18.61
CA ARG A 92 -62.06 -4.87 -19.43
C ARG A 92 -62.41 -6.10 -18.60
N LEU A 93 -62.43 -5.99 -17.27
CA LEU A 93 -62.73 -7.11 -16.38
C LEU A 93 -64.22 -7.43 -16.30
N ALA A 94 -64.54 -8.69 -16.01
CA ALA A 94 -65.91 -9.09 -15.58
C ALA A 94 -66.33 -8.30 -14.31
N GLY A 95 -67.59 -7.95 -14.21
CA GLY A 95 -68.14 -7.03 -13.19
C GLY A 95 -67.68 -7.39 -11.75
N HIS A 96 -67.76 -8.65 -11.39
CA HIS A 96 -67.33 -9.12 -10.05
C HIS A 96 -65.82 -8.94 -9.79
N HIS A 97 -64.93 -9.11 -10.76
CA HIS A 97 -63.52 -8.82 -10.63
C HIS A 97 -63.25 -7.31 -10.59
N ARG A 98 -63.95 -6.57 -11.41
CA ARG A 98 -63.89 -5.12 -11.44
C ARG A 98 -64.24 -4.52 -10.07
N ASP A 99 -65.35 -4.92 -9.48
CA ASP A 99 -65.79 -4.46 -8.15
C ASP A 99 -64.74 -4.71 -7.07
N VAL A 100 -64.01 -5.82 -7.15
CA VAL A 100 -62.92 -6.14 -6.22
C VAL A 100 -61.73 -5.23 -6.43
N VAL A 101 -61.30 -5.00 -7.69
CA VAL A 101 -60.17 -4.12 -8.04
C VAL A 101 -60.48 -2.67 -7.70
N ASP A 102 -61.73 -2.18 -7.95
CA ASP A 102 -62.16 -0.85 -7.62
C ASP A 102 -62.15 -0.59 -6.12
N ARG A 103 -62.49 -1.61 -5.29
CA ARG A 103 -62.35 -1.50 -3.83
C ARG A 103 -60.88 -1.48 -3.35
N ILE A 104 -59.98 -2.22 -4.01
CA ILE A 104 -58.53 -2.13 -3.75
C ILE A 104 -58.06 -0.72 -4.05
N PHE A 105 -58.56 -0.10 -5.12
CA PHE A 105 -58.22 1.28 -5.49
C PHE A 105 -58.94 2.36 -4.66
N GLY A 106 -59.86 1.97 -3.78
CA GLY A 106 -60.71 2.92 -3.04
C GLY A 106 -61.75 3.65 -3.90
N LEU A 107 -62.04 3.15 -5.09
CA LEU A 107 -63.02 3.74 -6.04
C LEU A 107 -64.43 3.27 -5.84
N ALA A 108 -64.64 2.15 -5.14
CA ALA A 108 -65.94 1.60 -4.83
C ALA A 108 -66.18 1.54 -3.30
N PRO A 109 -67.34 1.82 -2.79
CA PRO A 109 -67.66 1.76 -1.37
C PRO A 109 -67.78 0.29 -0.89
N GLY A 110 -67.37 0.03 0.35
CA GLY A 110 -67.50 -1.27 0.99
C GLY A 110 -66.28 -1.67 1.79
N PRO A 111 -66.29 -2.78 2.54
CA PRO A 111 -65.16 -3.28 3.26
C PRO A 111 -64.04 -3.77 2.30
N PRO A 112 -62.79 -3.80 2.75
CA PRO A 112 -61.71 -4.37 1.95
C PRO A 112 -62.10 -5.80 1.49
N PRO A 113 -61.77 -6.18 0.24
CA PRO A 113 -62.08 -7.51 -0.27
C PRO A 113 -61.32 -8.60 0.47
N ASP A 114 -61.82 -9.82 0.48
CA ASP A 114 -61.11 -10.98 0.97
C ASP A 114 -59.82 -11.20 0.14
N PRO A 115 -58.64 -11.53 0.75
CA PRO A 115 -57.40 -11.68 0.05
C PRO A 115 -57.40 -12.73 -1.08
N SER A 116 -58.18 -13.78 -1.01
CA SER A 116 -58.30 -14.77 -2.10
C SER A 116 -59.12 -14.21 -3.28
N ALA A 117 -60.15 -13.46 -3.04
CA ALA A 117 -60.93 -12.75 -4.07
C ALA A 117 -60.07 -11.65 -4.70
N ALA A 118 -59.30 -10.92 -3.90
CA ALA A 118 -58.33 -9.97 -4.39
C ALA A 118 -57.26 -10.62 -5.30
N GLY A 119 -56.68 -11.75 -4.87
CA GLY A 119 -55.70 -12.50 -5.69
C GLY A 119 -56.28 -12.94 -7.04
N THR A 120 -57.53 -13.43 -7.07
CA THR A 120 -58.19 -13.86 -8.31
C THR A 120 -58.47 -12.68 -9.25
N ALA A 121 -58.94 -11.57 -8.72
CA ALA A 121 -59.23 -10.37 -9.50
C ALA A 121 -57.93 -9.71 -10.04
N VAL A 122 -56.89 -9.71 -9.22
CA VAL A 122 -55.52 -9.22 -9.64
C VAL A 122 -54.92 -10.08 -10.74
N LEU A 123 -55.04 -11.44 -10.63
CA LEU A 123 -54.56 -12.33 -11.68
C LEU A 123 -55.33 -12.10 -13.00
N ALA A 124 -56.63 -11.91 -12.94
CA ALA A 124 -57.45 -11.58 -14.11
C ALA A 124 -57.03 -10.24 -14.74
N LEU A 125 -56.76 -9.21 -13.89
CA LEU A 125 -56.27 -7.91 -14.36
C LEU A 125 -54.91 -8.01 -15.05
N LEU A 126 -53.97 -8.73 -14.44
CA LEU A 126 -52.63 -8.92 -15.02
C LEU A 126 -52.70 -9.73 -16.30
N GLY A 127 -53.59 -10.74 -16.39
CA GLY A 127 -53.83 -11.50 -17.61
C GLY A 127 -54.29 -10.63 -18.76
N GLU A 128 -55.27 -9.74 -18.52
CA GLU A 128 -55.76 -8.78 -19.53
C GLU A 128 -54.66 -7.81 -20.03
N VAL A 129 -53.81 -7.38 -19.12
CA VAL A 129 -52.65 -6.50 -19.46
C VAL A 129 -51.56 -7.27 -20.20
N ALA A 130 -51.36 -8.53 -19.86
CA ALA A 130 -50.35 -9.40 -20.49
C ALA A 130 -50.67 -9.73 -21.93
N VAL A 131 -51.90 -9.59 -22.39
CA VAL A 131 -52.29 -9.68 -23.81
C VAL A 131 -51.64 -8.55 -24.64
N ASP A 132 -51.47 -7.37 -24.05
CA ASP A 132 -50.87 -6.21 -24.72
C ASP A 132 -49.31 -6.28 -24.75
N GLY A 133 -48.68 -7.19 -24.00
CA GLY A 133 -47.24 -7.39 -23.95
C GLY A 133 -46.69 -7.91 -22.62
N PRO A 134 -45.40 -8.22 -22.54
CA PRO A 134 -44.78 -8.78 -21.33
C PRO A 134 -44.75 -7.80 -20.15
N LEU A 135 -44.88 -8.35 -18.94
CA LEU A 135 -44.90 -7.61 -17.69
C LEU A 135 -43.73 -8.02 -16.77
N LEU A 136 -43.09 -7.03 -16.18
CA LEU A 136 -42.14 -7.22 -15.06
C LEU A 136 -42.76 -6.59 -13.78
N MET A 137 -43.00 -7.42 -12.80
CA MET A 137 -43.46 -6.99 -11.48
C MET A 137 -42.26 -6.92 -10.54
N VAL A 138 -41.99 -5.75 -9.96
CA VAL A 138 -40.86 -5.50 -9.06
C VAL A 138 -41.41 -5.15 -7.66
N ALA A 139 -41.01 -5.94 -6.66
CA ALA A 139 -41.36 -5.69 -5.27
C ALA A 139 -40.09 -5.50 -4.43
N ASP A 140 -39.85 -4.28 -3.95
CA ASP A 140 -38.68 -3.98 -3.10
C ASP A 140 -39.10 -3.99 -1.62
N ASP A 141 -38.13 -4.40 -0.75
CA ASP A 141 -38.33 -4.53 0.70
C ASP A 141 -39.60 -5.33 1.10
N VAL A 142 -39.77 -6.50 0.48
CA VAL A 142 -40.98 -7.36 0.66
C VAL A 142 -41.35 -7.72 2.10
N PRO A 143 -40.48 -7.74 3.13
CA PRO A 143 -40.84 -7.93 4.52
C PRO A 143 -41.82 -6.86 5.04
N TRP A 144 -41.87 -5.67 4.45
CA TRP A 144 -42.74 -4.57 4.84
C TRP A 144 -44.10 -4.51 4.05
N ILE A 145 -44.31 -5.47 3.16
CA ILE A 145 -45.59 -5.57 2.44
C ILE A 145 -46.71 -5.95 3.43
N ASP A 146 -47.82 -5.21 3.37
CA ASP A 146 -48.97 -5.48 4.21
C ASP A 146 -49.51 -6.90 3.98
N ARG A 147 -50.06 -7.50 5.05
CA ARG A 147 -50.50 -8.90 5.05
C ARG A 147 -51.54 -9.23 3.96
N ALA A 148 -52.45 -8.32 3.64
CA ALA A 148 -53.46 -8.57 2.62
C ALA A 148 -52.88 -8.56 1.22
N SER A 149 -51.98 -7.59 0.91
CA SER A 149 -51.21 -7.57 -0.33
C SER A 149 -50.31 -8.80 -0.45
N ALA A 150 -49.61 -9.19 0.62
CA ALA A 150 -48.72 -10.37 0.64
C ALA A 150 -49.49 -11.64 0.30
N THR A 151 -50.68 -11.83 0.88
CA THR A 151 -51.52 -13.00 0.60
C THR A 151 -52.00 -13.03 -0.86
N ALA A 152 -52.46 -11.89 -1.37
CA ALA A 152 -52.94 -11.78 -2.74
C ALA A 152 -51.80 -11.94 -3.77
N LEU A 153 -50.62 -11.31 -3.52
CA LEU A 153 -49.44 -11.49 -4.37
C LEU A 153 -48.91 -12.93 -4.34
N GLY A 154 -48.91 -13.57 -3.17
CA GLY A 154 -48.57 -14.97 -3.03
C GLY A 154 -49.49 -15.90 -3.82
N PHE A 155 -50.81 -15.60 -3.91
CA PHE A 155 -51.78 -16.31 -4.77
C PHE A 155 -51.44 -16.09 -6.25
N VAL A 156 -51.14 -14.85 -6.66
CA VAL A 156 -50.85 -14.46 -8.04
C VAL A 156 -49.56 -15.11 -8.51
N VAL A 157 -48.46 -14.94 -7.78
CA VAL A 157 -47.09 -15.42 -8.18
C VAL A 157 -47.06 -16.94 -8.42
N ARG A 158 -47.87 -17.68 -7.68
CA ARG A 158 -47.99 -19.14 -7.91
C ARG A 158 -48.74 -19.50 -9.21
N ARG A 159 -49.42 -18.55 -9.86
CA ARG A 159 -50.33 -18.79 -11.00
C ARG A 159 -50.02 -18.00 -12.25
N ILE A 160 -48.98 -17.17 -12.24
CA ILE A 160 -48.59 -16.37 -13.42
C ILE A 160 -47.81 -17.16 -14.47
N GLY A 161 -47.50 -18.47 -14.22
CA GLY A 161 -46.65 -19.27 -15.12
C GLY A 161 -47.16 -19.42 -16.55
N ASP A 162 -48.46 -19.26 -16.77
CA ASP A 162 -49.10 -19.34 -18.09
C ASP A 162 -49.16 -17.98 -18.83
N HIS A 163 -48.63 -16.93 -18.22
CA HIS A 163 -48.61 -15.59 -18.78
C HIS A 163 -47.20 -15.02 -18.91
N PRO A 164 -46.94 -14.11 -19.88
CA PRO A 164 -45.63 -13.45 -20.01
C PRO A 164 -45.40 -12.42 -18.89
N ILE A 165 -45.43 -12.89 -17.64
CA ILE A 165 -45.30 -12.09 -16.43
C ILE A 165 -44.14 -12.63 -15.60
N VAL A 166 -43.20 -11.76 -15.24
CA VAL A 166 -42.04 -12.08 -14.37
C VAL A 166 -42.20 -11.31 -13.07
N PHE A 167 -41.93 -11.97 -11.93
CA PHE A 167 -41.93 -11.37 -10.61
C PHE A 167 -40.52 -11.34 -10.00
N VAL A 168 -40.02 -10.15 -9.70
CA VAL A 168 -38.70 -9.99 -9.05
C VAL A 168 -38.90 -9.26 -7.72
N ALA A 169 -38.39 -9.85 -6.65
CA ALA A 169 -38.56 -9.32 -5.30
C ALA A 169 -37.21 -9.13 -4.63
N ALA A 170 -37.11 -8.22 -3.65
CA ALA A 170 -35.93 -8.05 -2.80
C ALA A 170 -36.30 -8.09 -1.32
N ALA A 171 -35.44 -8.81 -0.55
CA ALA A 171 -35.54 -8.94 0.90
C ALA A 171 -34.18 -8.76 1.56
N ARG A 172 -34.15 -8.36 2.84
CA ARG A 172 -32.93 -8.43 3.66
C ARG A 172 -32.66 -9.86 4.08
N THR A 173 -31.39 -10.25 4.16
CA THR A 173 -30.99 -11.54 4.73
C THR A 173 -31.46 -11.63 6.18
N GLY A 174 -32.12 -12.76 6.56
CA GLY A 174 -32.66 -12.98 7.89
C GLY A 174 -34.05 -12.39 8.13
N ALA A 175 -34.59 -11.59 7.21
CA ALA A 175 -35.96 -11.11 7.31
C ALA A 175 -36.96 -12.09 6.67
N GLU A 176 -37.99 -12.51 7.40
CA GLU A 176 -39.08 -13.36 6.90
C GLU A 176 -40.04 -12.56 6.00
N SER A 177 -40.49 -13.18 4.95
CA SER A 177 -41.44 -12.59 4.01
C SER A 177 -42.39 -13.65 3.42
N PHE A 178 -43.49 -13.23 2.81
CA PHE A 178 -44.38 -14.16 2.09
C PHE A 178 -43.66 -14.89 0.93
N CYS A 179 -42.58 -14.34 0.41
CA CYS A 179 -41.79 -14.95 -0.65
C CYS A 179 -41.10 -16.25 -0.22
N ASP A 180 -40.88 -16.45 1.08
CA ASP A 180 -40.30 -17.67 1.64
C ASP A 180 -41.22 -18.89 1.50
N GLN A 181 -42.51 -18.66 1.29
CA GLN A 181 -43.53 -19.66 1.05
C GLN A 181 -43.81 -19.92 -0.44
N LEU A 182 -43.06 -19.20 -1.34
CA LEU A 182 -43.31 -19.26 -2.80
C LEU A 182 -42.15 -20.02 -3.42
N ASP A 183 -41.68 -20.95 -3.27
CA ASP A 183 -40.67 -21.75 -3.97
C ASP A 183 -39.94 -21.02 -5.16
N LEU A 184 -39.63 -19.74 -4.92
CA LEU A 184 -38.89 -18.91 -5.87
C LEU A 184 -37.40 -19.18 -5.80
N PRO A 185 -36.69 -19.16 -6.94
CA PRO A 185 -35.22 -19.11 -6.93
C PRO A 185 -34.71 -17.94 -6.08
N VAL A 186 -33.73 -18.20 -5.23
CA VAL A 186 -33.11 -17.16 -4.38
C VAL A 186 -31.72 -16.86 -4.91
N ARG A 187 -31.43 -15.58 -5.11
CA ARG A 187 -30.08 -15.10 -5.44
C ARG A 187 -29.55 -14.25 -4.30
N GLU A 188 -28.52 -14.75 -3.63
CA GLU A 188 -27.82 -13.99 -2.58
C GLU A 188 -26.94 -12.90 -3.22
N ILE A 189 -27.13 -11.66 -2.76
CA ILE A 189 -26.40 -10.48 -3.18
C ILE A 189 -25.37 -10.15 -2.09
N GLY A 190 -24.16 -10.66 -2.27
CA GLY A 190 -23.04 -10.44 -1.36
C GLY A 190 -22.34 -9.08 -1.58
N PRO A 191 -21.27 -8.81 -0.81
CA PRO A 191 -20.40 -7.67 -1.03
C PRO A 191 -19.76 -7.73 -2.43
N LEU A 192 -19.25 -6.57 -2.91
CA LEU A 192 -18.46 -6.50 -4.15
C LEU A 192 -17.12 -7.21 -3.94
N THR A 193 -16.60 -7.79 -5.01
CA THR A 193 -15.20 -8.24 -5.04
C THR A 193 -14.25 -7.06 -4.91
N GLU A 194 -13.02 -7.30 -4.45
CA GLU A 194 -12.03 -6.23 -4.27
C GLU A 194 -11.79 -5.40 -5.55
N PRO A 195 -11.61 -5.98 -6.76
CA PRO A 195 -11.47 -5.20 -7.98
C PRO A 195 -12.69 -4.32 -8.28
N ALA A 196 -13.90 -4.83 -8.06
CA ALA A 196 -15.14 -4.08 -8.28
C ALA A 196 -15.34 -2.98 -7.24
N ALA A 197 -14.94 -3.21 -5.98
CA ALA A 197 -14.97 -2.20 -4.93
C ALA A 197 -14.00 -1.05 -5.23
N VAL A 198 -12.81 -1.37 -5.72
CA VAL A 198 -11.81 -0.41 -6.19
C VAL A 198 -12.36 0.40 -7.36
N GLU A 199 -12.89 -0.24 -8.39
CA GLU A 199 -13.47 0.43 -9.56
C GLU A 199 -14.62 1.39 -9.18
N LEU A 200 -15.52 0.95 -8.27
CA LEU A 200 -16.62 1.79 -7.79
C LEU A 200 -16.13 3.01 -7.02
N LEU A 201 -15.13 2.82 -6.14
CA LEU A 201 -14.57 3.89 -5.31
C LEU A 201 -13.83 4.91 -6.17
N ASP A 202 -12.94 4.45 -7.05
CA ASP A 202 -12.11 5.30 -7.91
C ASP A 202 -12.98 6.06 -8.94
N GLY A 203 -13.97 5.40 -9.52
CA GLY A 203 -14.91 6.03 -10.45
C GLY A 203 -15.77 7.12 -9.82
N ARG A 204 -16.11 7.00 -8.51
CA ARG A 204 -16.94 7.97 -7.81
C ARG A 204 -16.13 9.08 -7.12
N TRP A 205 -14.94 8.75 -6.65
CA TRP A 205 -14.06 9.61 -5.85
C TRP A 205 -12.65 9.65 -6.43
N PRO A 206 -12.47 10.16 -7.67
CA PRO A 206 -11.15 10.32 -8.24
C PRO A 206 -10.36 11.36 -7.43
N GLY A 207 -9.19 10.99 -6.92
CA GLY A 207 -8.34 11.88 -6.12
C GLY A 207 -8.41 11.64 -4.61
N LEU A 208 -8.92 10.51 -4.16
CA LEU A 208 -8.67 10.05 -2.80
C LEU A 208 -7.18 9.80 -2.59
N GLY A 209 -6.63 10.28 -1.48
CA GLY A 209 -5.27 9.93 -1.08
C GLY A 209 -5.13 8.39 -0.92
N PRO A 210 -3.96 7.80 -1.21
CA PRO A 210 -3.77 6.35 -1.19
C PRO A 210 -4.14 5.70 0.16
N SER A 211 -3.78 6.34 1.27
CA SER A 211 -4.12 5.88 2.63
C SER A 211 -5.62 5.91 2.89
N VAL A 212 -6.29 6.99 2.47
CA VAL A 212 -7.74 7.16 2.61
C VAL A 212 -8.47 6.11 1.79
N ARG A 213 -8.06 5.92 0.53
CA ARG A 213 -8.61 4.90 -0.36
C ARG A 213 -8.56 3.51 0.25
N ARG A 214 -7.41 3.11 0.78
CA ARG A 214 -7.24 1.82 1.46
C ARG A 214 -8.13 1.70 2.69
N ARG A 215 -8.19 2.75 3.52
CA ARG A 215 -9.07 2.78 4.70
C ARG A 215 -10.55 2.66 4.30
N MET A 216 -10.99 3.34 3.25
CA MET A 216 -12.37 3.23 2.74
C MET A 216 -12.68 1.81 2.28
N LEU A 217 -11.79 1.18 1.52
CA LEU A 217 -11.96 -0.21 1.07
C LEU A 217 -12.04 -1.19 2.25
N ALA A 218 -11.16 -1.04 3.23
CA ALA A 218 -11.13 -1.89 4.43
C ALA A 218 -12.38 -1.75 5.29
N GLU A 219 -12.85 -0.50 5.52
CA GLU A 219 -14.05 -0.25 6.35
C GLU A 219 -15.34 -0.62 5.64
N ALA A 220 -15.42 -0.35 4.34
CA ALA A 220 -16.60 -0.70 3.55
C ALA A 220 -16.73 -2.23 3.35
N ALA A 221 -15.65 -3.00 3.39
CA ALA A 221 -15.62 -4.45 3.20
C ALA A 221 -16.44 -4.90 1.97
N GLY A 222 -16.33 -4.18 0.84
CA GLY A 222 -17.06 -4.44 -0.39
C GLY A 222 -18.54 -3.99 -0.38
N ASN A 223 -19.02 -3.28 0.65
CA ASN A 223 -20.38 -2.74 0.70
C ASN A 223 -20.51 -1.50 -0.21
N PRO A 224 -21.34 -1.55 -1.29
CA PRO A 224 -21.44 -0.45 -2.25
C PRO A 224 -21.96 0.86 -1.64
N LEU A 225 -22.87 0.81 -0.67
CA LEU A 225 -23.40 1.99 0.00
C LEU A 225 -22.30 2.68 0.80
N ALA A 226 -21.49 1.90 1.53
CA ALA A 226 -20.39 2.43 2.32
C ALA A 226 -19.30 3.06 1.44
N LEU A 227 -18.92 2.41 0.33
CA LEU A 227 -17.96 2.97 -0.63
C LEU A 227 -18.41 4.32 -1.21
N ARG A 228 -19.70 4.55 -1.32
CA ARG A 228 -20.27 5.82 -1.82
C ARG A 228 -20.41 6.90 -0.76
N GLU A 229 -20.76 6.52 0.46
CA GLU A 229 -21.15 7.47 1.52
C GLU A 229 -19.98 7.82 2.47
N LEU A 230 -19.09 6.87 2.82
CA LEU A 230 -17.99 7.15 3.75
C LEU A 230 -17.09 8.33 3.32
N PRO A 231 -16.63 8.42 2.04
CA PRO A 231 -15.80 9.56 1.65
C PRO A 231 -16.56 10.88 1.62
N ARG A 232 -17.91 10.85 1.56
CA ARG A 232 -18.74 12.05 1.53
C ARG A 232 -18.72 12.82 2.84
N GLU A 233 -18.63 12.10 3.97
CA GLU A 233 -18.58 12.68 5.30
C GLU A 233 -17.20 13.25 5.68
N LEU A 234 -16.19 13.01 4.83
CA LEU A 234 -14.83 13.52 5.03
C LEU A 234 -14.69 14.92 4.43
N SER A 235 -13.90 15.78 5.07
CA SER A 235 -13.47 17.06 4.50
C SER A 235 -12.59 16.83 3.26
N ALA A 236 -12.45 17.86 2.41
CA ALA A 236 -11.60 17.78 1.21
C ALA A 236 -10.13 17.45 1.56
N ARG A 237 -9.61 18.00 2.68
CA ARG A 237 -8.25 17.73 3.16
C ARG A 237 -8.09 16.29 3.67
N GLN A 238 -9.11 15.75 4.33
CA GLN A 238 -9.13 14.34 4.73
C GLN A 238 -9.19 13.42 3.51
N ARG A 239 -10.04 13.71 2.52
CA ARG A 239 -10.11 12.93 1.28
C ARG A 239 -8.79 12.90 0.52
N ALA A 240 -8.09 14.05 0.47
CA ALA A 240 -6.77 14.12 -0.17
C ALA A 240 -5.64 13.44 0.64
N GLY A 241 -5.92 12.98 1.87
CA GLY A 241 -4.91 12.42 2.75
C GLY A 241 -4.07 13.45 3.51
N HIS A 242 -4.47 14.74 3.46
CA HIS A 242 -3.76 15.83 4.14
C HIS A 242 -4.20 16.03 5.59
N LEU A 243 -5.17 15.28 6.05
CA LEU A 243 -5.62 15.24 7.44
C LEU A 243 -5.99 13.80 7.82
N ARG A 244 -5.65 13.45 9.07
CA ARG A 244 -5.96 12.13 9.62
C ARG A 244 -7.45 11.83 9.57
N LEU A 245 -7.76 10.59 9.25
CA LEU A 245 -9.09 10.04 9.44
C LEU A 245 -9.32 9.72 10.93
N PRO A 246 -10.52 10.01 11.46
CA PRO A 246 -10.85 9.61 12.82
C PRO A 246 -10.80 8.09 12.98
N ALA A 247 -10.52 7.63 14.20
CA ALA A 247 -10.45 6.20 14.51
C ALA A 247 -11.74 5.44 14.11
N LEU A 248 -12.89 6.06 14.37
CA LEU A 248 -14.19 5.65 13.84
C LEU A 248 -14.61 6.66 12.77
N LEU A 249 -14.84 6.18 11.55
CA LEU A 249 -15.28 7.05 10.46
C LEU A 249 -16.68 7.61 10.73
N PRO A 250 -16.92 8.88 10.42
CA PRO A 250 -18.26 9.44 10.49
C PRO A 250 -19.18 8.73 9.50
N LEU A 251 -20.41 8.46 9.92
CA LEU A 251 -21.42 7.82 9.09
C LEU A 251 -22.43 8.87 8.63
N SER A 252 -22.81 8.83 7.36
CA SER A 252 -23.99 9.57 6.90
C SER A 252 -25.24 9.03 7.59
N GLY A 253 -26.27 9.88 7.79
CA GLY A 253 -27.55 9.43 8.35
C GLY A 253 -28.08 8.18 7.65
N ARG A 254 -28.02 8.15 6.32
CA ARG A 254 -28.45 7.03 5.49
C ARG A 254 -27.65 5.75 5.73
N LEU A 255 -26.33 5.88 5.95
CA LEU A 255 -25.49 4.73 6.26
C LEU A 255 -25.70 4.26 7.69
N ALA A 256 -25.87 5.19 8.62
CA ALA A 256 -26.21 4.88 10.00
C ALA A 256 -27.55 4.12 10.09
N GLU A 257 -28.62 4.63 9.51
CA GLU A 257 -29.93 3.97 9.46
C GLU A 257 -29.87 2.54 8.93
N ALA A 258 -29.06 2.30 7.90
CA ALA A 258 -28.90 0.97 7.31
C ALA A 258 -28.39 -0.08 8.30
N PHE A 259 -27.58 0.35 9.32
CA PHE A 259 -26.95 -0.55 10.29
C PHE A 259 -27.52 -0.45 11.71
N THR A 260 -28.41 0.51 12.01
CA THR A 260 -28.93 0.76 13.36
C THR A 260 -30.27 0.17 13.63
N THR A 261 -31.10 -0.06 12.63
CA THR A 261 -32.45 -0.61 12.77
C THR A 261 -32.48 -1.88 13.65
N ALA A 262 -31.49 -2.78 13.46
CA ALA A 262 -31.39 -3.98 14.28
C ALA A 262 -30.99 -3.70 15.74
N VAL A 263 -30.26 -2.60 15.99
CA VAL A 263 -29.79 -2.21 17.33
C VAL A 263 -30.92 -1.57 18.15
N GLU A 264 -31.76 -0.77 17.51
CA GLU A 264 -32.89 -0.05 18.18
C GLU A 264 -33.94 -0.99 18.77
N GLY A 265 -34.14 -2.14 18.14
CA GLY A 265 -35.10 -3.18 18.64
C GLY A 265 -34.58 -3.98 19.83
N LEU A 266 -33.30 -3.84 20.22
CA LEU A 266 -32.70 -4.62 21.31
C LEU A 266 -33.05 -4.06 22.71
N PRO A 267 -33.05 -4.93 23.76
CA PRO A 267 -33.21 -4.50 25.14
C PRO A 267 -32.16 -3.46 25.56
N ALA A 268 -32.51 -2.51 26.41
CA ALA A 268 -31.62 -1.45 26.87
C ALA A 268 -30.28 -1.98 27.50
N PRO A 269 -30.28 -3.06 28.30
CA PRO A 269 -29.02 -3.64 28.80
C PRO A 269 -28.13 -4.17 27.67
N THR A 270 -28.71 -4.82 26.64
CA THR A 270 -27.99 -5.32 25.47
C THR A 270 -27.39 -4.18 24.65
N ARG A 271 -28.13 -3.09 24.44
CA ARG A 271 -27.59 -1.88 23.79
C ARG A 271 -26.42 -1.27 24.55
N THR A 272 -26.48 -1.25 25.88
CA THR A 272 -25.36 -0.78 26.72
C THR A 272 -24.16 -1.71 26.60
N ALA A 273 -24.35 -3.03 26.59
CA ALA A 273 -23.31 -4.03 26.39
C ALA A 273 -22.64 -3.89 25.01
N LEU A 274 -23.44 -3.70 23.94
CA LEU A 274 -22.96 -3.43 22.59
C LEU A 274 -22.12 -2.15 22.52
N LEU A 275 -22.57 -1.07 23.17
CA LEU A 275 -21.80 0.17 23.23
C LEU A 275 -20.46 -0.02 23.95
N MET A 276 -20.41 -0.75 25.05
CA MET A 276 -19.18 -1.10 25.73
C MET A 276 -18.23 -1.91 24.86
N ALA A 277 -18.74 -2.94 24.17
CA ALA A 277 -17.96 -3.72 23.22
C ALA A 277 -17.47 -2.89 22.01
N ALA A 278 -18.24 -1.90 21.61
CA ALA A 278 -17.84 -0.99 20.53
C ALA A 278 -16.76 0.02 20.95
N LEU A 279 -16.77 0.46 22.21
CA LEU A 279 -15.78 1.40 22.77
C LEU A 279 -14.45 0.71 23.11
N ASP A 280 -14.49 -0.57 23.49
CA ASP A 280 -13.31 -1.34 23.84
C ASP A 280 -13.31 -2.73 23.14
N THR A 281 -12.51 -2.87 22.08
CA THR A 281 -12.46 -4.07 21.25
C THR A 281 -11.70 -5.25 21.86
N GLU A 282 -10.97 -5.01 22.94
CA GLU A 282 -10.22 -6.04 23.67
C GLU A 282 -10.99 -6.61 24.85
N ILE A 283 -12.21 -6.12 25.08
CA ILE A 283 -13.02 -6.55 26.20
C ILE A 283 -13.61 -7.94 25.94
N GLY A 284 -13.47 -8.82 26.93
CA GLY A 284 -14.12 -10.13 26.90
C GLY A 284 -15.58 -10.08 27.35
N PRO A 285 -16.40 -11.09 26.99
CA PRO A 285 -17.82 -11.16 27.37
C PRO A 285 -18.01 -11.19 28.88
N ASP A 286 -17.08 -11.77 29.64
CA ASP A 286 -17.14 -11.84 31.10
C ASP A 286 -17.04 -10.46 31.76
N VAL A 287 -16.17 -9.60 31.21
CA VAL A 287 -16.02 -8.22 31.71
C VAL A 287 -17.28 -7.42 31.41
N ILE A 288 -17.86 -7.57 30.20
CA ILE A 288 -19.13 -6.90 29.84
C ILE A 288 -20.26 -7.35 30.77
N ARG A 289 -20.41 -8.65 31.06
CA ARG A 289 -21.43 -9.15 31.97
C ARG A 289 -21.32 -8.56 33.36
N ARG A 290 -20.08 -8.38 33.88
CA ARG A 290 -19.85 -7.73 35.19
C ARG A 290 -20.09 -6.23 35.14
N ALA A 291 -19.87 -5.59 33.98
CA ALA A 291 -19.96 -4.13 33.82
C ALA A 291 -21.38 -3.61 33.64
N VAL A 292 -22.33 -4.42 33.11
CA VAL A 292 -23.70 -3.98 32.87
C VAL A 292 -24.48 -3.96 34.18
N PRO A 293 -24.93 -2.75 34.64
CA PRO A 293 -25.64 -2.64 35.92
C PRO A 293 -27.04 -3.26 35.84
N ASN A 294 -27.47 -3.89 36.98
CA ASN A 294 -28.83 -4.42 37.17
C ASN A 294 -29.27 -5.48 36.13
N PHE A 295 -28.34 -6.22 35.56
CA PHE A 295 -28.67 -7.32 34.66
C PHE A 295 -28.58 -8.66 35.41
N GLU A 296 -29.75 -9.28 35.69
CA GLU A 296 -29.88 -10.57 36.37
C GLU A 296 -30.03 -11.76 35.39
N GLY A 297 -29.97 -11.50 34.07
CA GLY A 297 -30.14 -12.51 33.03
C GLY A 297 -28.90 -13.36 32.79
N SER A 298 -29.05 -14.51 32.13
CA SER A 298 -27.97 -15.46 31.87
C SER A 298 -26.94 -14.94 30.84
N ASP A 299 -27.35 -14.17 29.84
CA ASP A 299 -26.44 -13.59 28.83
C ASP A 299 -27.00 -12.30 28.22
N VAL A 300 -26.38 -11.17 28.58
CA VAL A 300 -26.72 -9.84 28.07
C VAL A 300 -26.40 -9.65 26.58
N LEU A 301 -25.53 -10.47 26.02
CA LEU A 301 -25.11 -10.42 24.61
C LEU A 301 -25.97 -11.33 23.73
N ALA A 302 -26.73 -12.31 24.30
CA ALA A 302 -27.49 -13.26 23.52
C ALA A 302 -28.44 -12.60 22.49
N PRO A 303 -29.23 -11.57 22.82
CA PRO A 303 -30.10 -10.93 21.84
C PRO A 303 -29.34 -10.27 20.67
N ALA A 304 -28.12 -9.81 20.92
CA ALA A 304 -27.28 -9.23 19.87
C ALA A 304 -26.63 -10.31 18.99
N CYS A 305 -26.32 -11.48 19.55
CA CYS A 305 -25.87 -12.64 18.79
C CYS A 305 -27.02 -13.21 17.94
N GLU A 306 -28.22 -13.31 18.46
CA GLU A 306 -29.44 -13.74 17.75
C GLU A 306 -29.78 -12.78 16.59
N ALA A 307 -29.58 -11.47 16.80
CA ALA A 307 -29.73 -10.44 15.77
C ALA A 307 -28.55 -10.39 14.79
N ASP A 308 -27.58 -11.30 14.88
CA ASP A 308 -26.44 -11.44 14.00
C ASP A 308 -25.55 -10.15 13.90
N LEU A 309 -25.48 -9.38 14.99
CA LEU A 309 -24.70 -8.14 15.08
C LEU A 309 -23.26 -8.39 15.57
N LEU A 310 -23.08 -9.38 16.42
CA LEU A 310 -21.77 -9.77 16.94
C LEU A 310 -21.65 -11.29 17.08
N HIS A 311 -20.42 -11.75 17.17
CA HIS A 311 -20.04 -13.13 17.43
C HIS A 311 -19.11 -13.17 18.64
N VAL A 312 -19.30 -14.18 19.49
CA VAL A 312 -18.43 -14.43 20.64
C VAL A 312 -17.66 -15.71 20.37
N ASP A 313 -16.35 -15.62 20.18
CA ASP A 313 -15.47 -16.76 19.93
C ASP A 313 -15.36 -17.63 21.20
N ALA A 314 -15.46 -18.95 21.02
CA ALA A 314 -15.43 -19.90 22.13
C ALA A 314 -14.06 -19.97 22.85
N ALA A 315 -12.98 -19.61 22.20
CA ALA A 315 -11.64 -19.46 22.79
C ALA A 315 -10.83 -18.48 21.92
N PRO A 316 -10.28 -17.40 22.45
CA PRO A 316 -10.09 -16.97 23.86
C PRO A 316 -11.15 -15.95 24.38
N GLY A 317 -12.47 -16.17 24.15
CA GLY A 317 -13.52 -15.31 24.68
C GLY A 317 -13.52 -13.88 24.08
N ARG A 318 -13.34 -13.75 22.77
CA ARG A 318 -13.26 -12.49 22.07
C ARG A 318 -14.61 -12.11 21.45
N ILE A 319 -14.95 -10.83 21.52
CA ILE A 319 -16.14 -10.30 20.87
C ILE A 319 -15.73 -9.69 19.52
N SER A 320 -16.38 -10.13 18.46
CA SER A 320 -16.20 -9.56 17.12
C SER A 320 -17.51 -9.08 16.54
N PHE A 321 -17.52 -7.86 15.98
CA PHE A 321 -18.67 -7.37 15.24
C PHE A 321 -18.69 -7.99 13.84
N ARG A 322 -19.83 -8.49 13.42
CA ARG A 322 -20.01 -9.08 12.08
C ARG A 322 -19.64 -8.08 10.96
N HIS A 323 -19.98 -6.83 11.18
CA HIS A 323 -19.65 -5.74 10.27
C HIS A 323 -18.93 -4.61 11.01
N ARG A 324 -17.80 -4.15 10.51
CA ARG A 324 -17.07 -3.01 11.09
C ARG A 324 -17.95 -1.76 11.19
N LEU A 325 -18.82 -1.56 10.21
CA LEU A 325 -19.77 -0.43 10.18
C LEU A 325 -20.82 -0.49 11.30
N THR A 326 -21.21 -1.67 11.76
CA THR A 326 -22.12 -1.83 12.89
C THR A 326 -21.52 -1.24 14.17
N ARG A 327 -20.21 -1.47 14.41
CA ARG A 327 -19.48 -0.87 15.53
C ARG A 327 -19.51 0.67 15.45
N ALA A 328 -19.19 1.24 14.29
CA ALA A 328 -19.21 2.69 14.08
C ALA A 328 -20.63 3.25 14.26
N ALA A 329 -21.67 2.56 13.79
CA ALA A 329 -23.06 2.96 13.94
C ALA A 329 -23.52 2.99 15.40
N ILE A 330 -23.16 1.98 16.20
CA ILE A 330 -23.49 1.92 17.64
C ILE A 330 -22.89 3.11 18.40
N VAL A 331 -21.61 3.44 18.12
CA VAL A 331 -20.97 4.59 18.76
C VAL A 331 -21.55 5.92 18.28
N HIS A 332 -21.93 5.99 16.99
CA HIS A 332 -22.56 7.18 16.39
C HIS A 332 -23.93 7.47 17.00
N LEU A 333 -24.75 6.44 17.21
CA LEU A 333 -26.08 6.56 17.83
C LEU A 333 -26.02 7.00 19.30
N ALA A 334 -24.99 6.58 20.02
CA ALA A 334 -24.89 6.84 21.45
C ALA A 334 -24.65 8.33 21.71
N SER A 335 -25.49 8.92 22.57
CA SER A 335 -25.31 10.28 23.05
C SER A 335 -23.98 10.40 23.82
N PRO A 336 -23.39 11.62 23.90
CA PRO A 336 -22.20 11.86 24.73
C PRO A 336 -22.37 11.40 26.19
N GLY A 337 -23.58 11.50 26.74
CA GLY A 337 -23.90 11.02 28.09
C GLY A 337 -23.84 9.50 28.23
N GLU A 338 -24.36 8.77 27.24
CA GLU A 338 -24.30 7.31 27.20
C GLU A 338 -22.88 6.80 27.03
N ARG A 339 -22.11 7.42 26.15
CA ARG A 339 -20.67 7.06 25.97
C ARG A 339 -19.89 7.25 27.27
N ARG A 340 -20.04 8.39 27.95
CA ARG A 340 -19.39 8.60 29.27
C ARG A 340 -19.84 7.61 30.33
N ARG A 341 -21.11 7.22 30.36
CA ARG A 341 -21.60 6.17 31.28
C ARG A 341 -20.98 4.83 30.97
N ALA A 342 -20.91 4.44 29.69
CA ALA A 342 -20.29 3.20 29.26
C ALA A 342 -18.80 3.16 29.66
N HIS A 343 -18.07 4.25 29.45
CA HIS A 343 -16.66 4.35 29.91
C HIS A 343 -16.53 4.20 31.44
N ARG A 344 -17.44 4.78 32.24
CA ARG A 344 -17.42 4.58 33.71
C ARG A 344 -17.69 3.12 34.10
N TYR A 345 -18.61 2.43 33.44
CA TYR A 345 -18.87 1.02 33.68
C TYR A 345 -17.67 0.15 33.32
N LEU A 346 -17.04 0.43 32.21
CA LEU A 346 -15.79 -0.23 31.77
C LEU A 346 -14.67 -0.01 32.80
N ALA A 347 -14.47 1.22 33.25
CA ALA A 347 -13.46 1.52 34.25
C ALA A 347 -13.68 0.81 35.58
N ALA A 348 -14.94 0.67 36.00
CA ALA A 348 -15.29 -0.08 37.21
C ALA A 348 -15.01 -1.59 37.08
N ALA A 349 -15.26 -2.17 35.90
CA ALA A 349 -15.10 -3.58 35.64
C ALA A 349 -13.63 -3.99 35.36
N LEU A 350 -12.76 -3.02 35.02
CA LEU A 350 -11.33 -3.21 34.68
C LEU A 350 -10.40 -2.82 35.84
N SER A 351 -10.80 -3.09 37.09
CA SER A 351 -10.00 -2.77 38.29
C SER A 351 -8.65 -3.46 38.32
N ASP A 352 -8.53 -4.60 37.68
CA ASP A 352 -7.35 -5.48 37.55
C ASP A 352 -6.42 -5.10 36.38
N VAL A 353 -6.82 -4.13 35.52
CA VAL A 353 -6.04 -3.63 34.40
C VAL A 353 -5.91 -2.10 34.50
N PRO A 354 -4.96 -1.57 35.32
CA PRO A 354 -4.89 -0.15 35.67
C PRO A 354 -4.80 0.79 34.47
N GLU A 355 -4.06 0.43 33.42
CA GLU A 355 -3.85 1.25 32.23
C GLU A 355 -5.16 1.47 31.45
N ARG A 356 -5.92 0.41 31.18
CA ARG A 356 -7.22 0.47 30.48
C ARG A 356 -8.27 1.19 31.35
N ARG A 357 -8.24 0.94 32.65
CA ARG A 357 -9.10 1.64 33.61
C ARG A 357 -8.85 3.16 33.56
N THR A 358 -7.59 3.58 33.59
CA THR A 358 -7.18 5.00 33.52
C THR A 358 -7.68 5.63 32.23
N TRP A 359 -7.52 4.95 31.09
CA TRP A 359 -8.04 5.39 29.81
C TRP A 359 -9.56 5.64 29.85
N HIS A 360 -10.33 4.69 30.35
CA HIS A 360 -11.79 4.84 30.44
C HIS A 360 -12.22 5.90 31.43
N LEU A 361 -11.52 6.11 32.53
CA LEU A 361 -11.79 7.24 33.45
C LEU A 361 -11.51 8.58 32.76
N ALA A 362 -10.44 8.67 32.00
CA ALA A 362 -10.10 9.87 31.25
C ALA A 362 -11.15 10.18 30.18
N GLU A 363 -11.63 9.19 29.44
CA GLU A 363 -12.69 9.37 28.45
C GLU A 363 -14.06 9.74 29.08
N ALA A 364 -14.28 9.36 30.33
CA ALA A 364 -15.49 9.74 31.09
C ALA A 364 -15.41 11.14 31.73
N ALA A 365 -14.21 11.73 31.80
CA ALA A 365 -14.00 13.04 32.44
C ALA A 365 -14.65 14.18 31.64
N THR A 366 -15.17 15.16 32.36
CA THR A 366 -15.89 16.32 31.76
C THR A 366 -15.14 17.63 31.86
N GLY A 367 -13.99 17.65 32.51
CA GLY A 367 -13.17 18.85 32.73
C GLY A 367 -11.71 18.49 33.06
N PRO A 368 -10.86 19.48 33.28
CA PRO A 368 -9.46 19.25 33.60
C PRO A 368 -9.31 18.43 34.92
N ASP A 369 -8.39 17.46 34.91
CA ASP A 369 -8.07 16.58 36.03
C ASP A 369 -6.59 16.18 35.95
N GLU A 370 -5.75 16.81 36.75
CA GLU A 370 -4.30 16.58 36.75
C GLU A 370 -3.94 15.15 37.22
N THR A 371 -4.77 14.54 38.07
CA THR A 371 -4.51 13.18 38.57
C THR A 371 -4.63 12.18 37.43
N LEU A 372 -5.69 12.29 36.63
CA LEU A 372 -5.89 11.46 35.43
C LEU A 372 -4.87 11.79 34.34
N ALA A 373 -4.56 13.09 34.15
CA ALA A 373 -3.56 13.52 33.18
C ALA A 373 -2.17 12.92 33.48
N ARG A 374 -1.75 12.93 34.74
CA ARG A 374 -0.49 12.31 35.16
C ARG A 374 -0.48 10.81 35.02
N ALA A 375 -1.57 10.15 35.38
CA ALA A 375 -1.68 8.69 35.21
C ALA A 375 -1.61 8.25 33.75
N LEU A 376 -2.17 9.04 32.81
CA LEU A 376 -2.03 8.81 31.36
C LEU A 376 -0.60 9.10 30.89
N ASP A 377 0.06 10.12 31.39
CA ASP A 377 1.45 10.47 31.13
C ASP A 377 2.38 9.31 31.54
N GLU A 378 2.19 8.79 32.76
CA GLU A 378 2.92 7.61 33.27
C GLU A 378 2.67 6.36 32.42
N ALA A 379 1.44 6.14 31.95
CA ALA A 379 1.12 5.04 31.07
C ALA A 379 1.77 5.15 29.67
N ALA A 380 2.14 6.35 29.24
CA ALA A 380 2.84 6.59 27.98
C ALA A 380 4.38 6.40 28.10
N LEU A 381 4.95 6.39 29.32
CA LEU A 381 6.40 6.28 29.53
C LEU A 381 7.05 5.05 28.89
N PRO A 382 6.43 3.85 28.86
CA PRO A 382 7.04 2.68 28.19
C PRO A 382 7.35 2.92 26.71
N ALA A 383 6.57 3.75 26.02
CA ALA A 383 6.83 4.10 24.62
C ALA A 383 8.07 4.99 24.44
N TRP A 384 8.54 5.66 25.51
CA TRP A 384 9.75 6.48 25.53
C TRP A 384 11.02 5.75 25.98
N ARG A 385 10.88 4.58 26.62
CA ARG A 385 12.03 3.88 27.17
C ARG A 385 12.91 3.31 26.07
N HIS A 386 14.00 3.98 25.83
CA HIS A 386 15.10 3.54 25.00
C HIS A 386 15.97 2.58 25.84
N GLY A 387 15.89 1.27 25.58
CA GLY A 387 16.87 0.31 26.13
C GLY A 387 16.69 -0.21 27.55
N VAL A 388 15.64 0.13 28.26
CA VAL A 388 15.37 -0.50 29.56
C VAL A 388 14.30 -1.58 29.35
N ALA A 389 14.73 -2.83 29.21
CA ALA A 389 13.84 -3.97 29.24
C ALA A 389 13.06 -3.98 30.57
N PRO A 390 11.72 -4.12 30.58
CA PRO A 390 11.03 -4.42 31.81
C PRO A 390 11.49 -5.81 32.29
N ASP A 391 11.75 -5.95 33.58
CA ASP A 391 12.16 -7.22 34.23
C ASP A 391 11.12 -8.35 34.13
N GLU A 392 9.95 -8.08 33.52
CA GLU A 392 8.92 -9.06 33.23
C GLU A 392 8.68 -9.23 31.73
N PRO A 393 8.64 -10.47 31.20
CA PRO A 393 8.24 -10.73 29.83
C PRO A 393 6.75 -10.42 29.67
N ALA A 394 6.42 -9.24 29.11
CA ALA A 394 5.06 -8.90 28.75
C ALA A 394 4.57 -9.88 27.68
N ALA A 395 3.33 -10.37 27.81
CA ALA A 395 2.70 -11.24 26.84
C ALA A 395 2.72 -10.59 25.43
N PRO A 396 3.00 -11.35 24.36
CA PRO A 396 3.21 -10.82 23.01
C PRO A 396 2.04 -9.98 22.49
N ASP A 397 0.81 -10.22 22.94
CA ASP A 397 -0.38 -9.46 22.53
C ASP A 397 -0.48 -8.05 23.16
N ARG A 398 0.26 -7.76 24.26
CA ARG A 398 0.21 -6.44 24.92
C ARG A 398 1.07 -5.36 24.24
N ARG A 399 1.94 -5.73 23.29
CA ARG A 399 2.89 -4.79 22.66
C ARG A 399 2.42 -4.22 21.32
N ARG A 400 1.33 -4.76 20.73
CA ARG A 400 0.77 -4.23 19.49
C ARG A 400 0.07 -2.90 19.77
N GLY A 401 0.56 -1.82 19.14
CA GLY A 401 -0.06 -0.50 19.24
C GLY A 401 0.43 0.40 20.38
N THR A 402 1.49 0.04 21.09
CA THR A 402 1.98 0.81 22.27
C THR A 402 2.32 2.26 21.94
N VAL A 403 2.97 2.57 20.80
CA VAL A 403 3.33 3.95 20.45
C VAL A 403 2.10 4.77 20.08
N SER A 404 1.19 4.23 19.27
CA SER A 404 -0.07 4.89 18.91
C SER A 404 -0.99 5.10 20.13
N ALA A 405 -1.02 4.14 21.05
CA ALA A 405 -1.75 4.28 22.31
C ALA A 405 -1.15 5.37 23.20
N ALA A 406 0.19 5.46 23.26
CA ALA A 406 0.90 6.51 23.99
C ALA A 406 0.62 7.90 23.41
N VAL A 407 0.57 8.05 22.08
CA VAL A 407 0.15 9.31 21.44
C VAL A 407 -1.27 9.69 21.89
N ALA A 408 -2.21 8.76 21.84
CA ALA A 408 -3.60 9.03 22.27
C ALA A 408 -3.66 9.39 23.77
N ALA A 409 -2.91 8.68 24.62
CA ALA A 409 -2.84 8.95 26.05
C ALA A 409 -2.27 10.34 26.34
N LEU A 410 -1.16 10.74 25.69
CA LEU A 410 -0.55 12.06 25.88
C LEU A 410 -1.44 13.19 25.35
N VAL A 411 -2.13 13.01 24.22
CA VAL A 411 -3.11 13.96 23.70
C VAL A 411 -4.22 14.15 24.73
N ARG A 412 -4.78 13.07 25.25
CA ARG A 412 -5.84 13.12 26.25
C ARG A 412 -5.34 13.71 27.58
N ALA A 413 -4.13 13.37 28.00
CA ALA A 413 -3.48 14.00 29.16
C ALA A 413 -3.33 15.50 28.98
N GLY A 414 -2.93 15.96 27.78
CA GLY A 414 -2.86 17.37 27.43
C GLY A 414 -4.23 18.08 27.55
N GLU A 415 -5.31 17.46 27.07
CA GLU A 415 -6.68 17.99 27.20
C GLU A 415 -7.14 18.10 28.66
N LEU A 416 -6.72 17.16 29.52
CA LEU A 416 -7.07 17.14 30.96
C LEU A 416 -6.15 18.01 31.79
N SER A 417 -5.06 18.55 31.25
CA SER A 417 -4.08 19.37 31.99
C SER A 417 -4.65 20.72 32.37
N PRO A 418 -4.72 21.07 33.65
CA PRO A 418 -5.14 22.39 34.10
C PRO A 418 -4.07 23.47 33.84
N HIS A 419 -2.78 23.09 33.84
CA HIS A 419 -1.66 24.00 33.65
C HIS A 419 -1.17 24.07 32.22
N PRO A 420 -1.04 25.27 31.62
CA PRO A 420 -0.62 25.43 30.22
C PRO A 420 0.75 24.81 29.89
N GLY A 421 1.72 24.89 30.82
CA GLY A 421 3.05 24.30 30.63
C GLY A 421 3.04 22.79 30.51
N ASP A 422 2.28 22.09 31.37
CA ASP A 422 2.12 20.64 31.32
C ASP A 422 1.37 20.20 30.06
N ARG A 423 0.35 20.97 29.68
CA ARG A 423 -0.36 20.77 28.41
C ARG A 423 0.59 20.86 27.22
N SER A 424 1.39 21.92 27.14
CA SER A 424 2.36 22.14 26.07
C SER A 424 3.37 20.99 25.98
N ARG A 425 3.94 20.58 27.13
CA ARG A 425 4.89 19.47 27.23
C ARG A 425 4.27 18.17 26.68
N ARG A 426 3.11 17.77 27.21
CA ARG A 426 2.42 16.51 26.82
C ARG A 426 2.05 16.48 25.34
N LEU A 427 1.57 17.59 24.79
CA LEU A 427 1.24 17.69 23.37
C LEU A 427 2.49 17.65 22.47
N THR A 428 3.61 18.23 22.91
CA THR A 428 4.90 18.14 22.20
C THR A 428 5.44 16.72 22.22
N GLU A 429 5.34 16.02 23.34
CA GLU A 429 5.69 14.60 23.47
C GLU A 429 4.79 13.71 22.59
N ALA A 430 3.48 14.00 22.56
CA ALA A 430 2.56 13.33 21.65
C ALA A 430 2.95 13.56 20.18
N ALA A 431 3.33 14.80 19.82
CA ALA A 431 3.79 15.13 18.48
C ALA A 431 5.08 14.37 18.11
N HIS A 432 6.02 14.24 19.05
CA HIS A 432 7.23 13.45 18.83
C HIS A 432 6.90 11.96 18.57
N LEU A 433 6.12 11.32 19.41
CA LEU A 433 5.74 9.93 19.20
C LEU A 433 4.90 9.73 17.93
N ALA A 434 4.09 10.73 17.54
CA ALA A 434 3.32 10.70 16.30
C ALA A 434 4.20 10.64 15.05
N THR A 435 5.44 11.17 15.11
CA THR A 435 6.39 11.06 13.98
C THR A 435 6.78 9.61 13.69
N PHE A 436 6.65 8.69 14.64
CA PHE A 436 6.98 7.29 14.48
C PHE A 436 5.79 6.41 14.08
N THR A 437 4.55 6.84 14.35
CA THR A 437 3.35 6.04 14.11
C THR A 437 2.71 6.22 12.74
N GLY A 438 3.36 6.91 11.81
CA GLY A 438 2.80 7.23 10.51
C GLY A 438 1.72 8.32 10.55
N GLN A 439 1.67 9.12 11.61
CA GLN A 439 0.68 10.18 11.82
C GLN A 439 1.28 11.57 11.56
N LEU A 440 2.12 11.71 10.54
CA LEU A 440 2.81 12.97 10.24
C LEU A 440 1.84 14.15 10.06
N ASP A 441 0.65 13.92 9.52
CA ASP A 441 -0.38 14.94 9.31
C ASP A 441 -0.95 15.54 10.62
N ASP A 442 -0.90 14.81 11.74
CA ASP A 442 -1.35 15.30 13.04
C ASP A 442 -0.30 16.15 13.74
N VAL A 443 0.97 16.00 13.40
CA VAL A 443 2.10 16.64 14.10
C VAL A 443 2.03 18.17 14.06
N PRO A 444 1.76 18.84 12.91
CA PRO A 444 1.65 20.31 12.88
C PRO A 444 0.52 20.83 13.78
N ARG A 445 -0.60 20.12 13.85
CA ARG A 445 -1.72 20.47 14.73
C ARG A 445 -1.32 20.36 16.21
N LEU A 446 -0.70 19.24 16.59
CA LEU A 446 -0.25 19.01 17.98
C LEU A 446 0.75 20.07 18.42
N LEU A 447 1.71 20.46 17.56
CA LEU A 447 2.66 21.53 17.85
C LEU A 447 1.97 22.90 17.95
N THR A 448 0.96 23.16 17.11
CA THR A 448 0.16 24.38 17.16
C THR A 448 -0.63 24.44 18.46
N ASP A 449 -1.31 23.36 18.84
CA ASP A 449 -2.08 23.26 20.09
C ASP A 449 -1.18 23.37 21.32
N ALA A 450 0.06 22.85 21.26
CA ALA A 450 1.09 23.04 22.29
C ALA A 450 1.52 24.51 22.40
N GLY A 451 1.74 25.21 21.28
CA GLY A 451 2.14 26.61 21.22
C GLY A 451 1.06 27.57 21.73
N HIS A 452 -0.23 27.26 21.57
CA HIS A 452 -1.33 28.08 22.12
C HIS A 452 -1.39 28.07 23.63
N ALA A 453 -0.68 27.19 24.33
CA ALA A 453 -0.58 27.13 25.78
C ALA A 453 0.36 28.18 26.40
N ALA A 454 0.85 29.15 25.61
CA ALA A 454 1.71 30.25 26.00
C ALA A 454 3.10 29.87 26.57
N ALA A 455 3.62 28.70 26.23
CA ALA A 455 4.99 28.29 26.50
C ALA A 455 5.89 28.51 25.28
N PRO A 456 7.16 28.94 25.45
CA PRO A 456 8.09 29.02 24.33
C PRO A 456 8.32 27.61 23.72
N PRO A 457 8.62 27.49 22.40
CA PRO A 457 8.98 26.23 21.81
C PRO A 457 10.17 25.59 22.52
N THR A 458 10.07 24.32 22.84
CA THR A 458 11.13 23.55 23.49
C THR A 458 12.09 22.93 22.48
N GLY A 459 13.29 22.52 22.92
CA GLY A 459 14.23 21.77 22.08
C GLY A 459 13.59 20.56 21.39
N LEU A 460 12.69 19.84 22.08
CA LEU A 460 11.94 18.74 21.49
C LEU A 460 11.00 19.22 20.35
N ALA A 461 10.34 20.37 20.49
CA ALA A 461 9.48 20.90 19.43
C ALA A 461 10.27 21.25 18.17
N PHE A 462 11.50 21.77 18.31
CA PHE A 462 12.41 21.99 17.19
C PHE A 462 12.83 20.68 16.52
N ALA A 463 13.14 19.64 17.30
CA ALA A 463 13.49 18.33 16.77
C ALA A 463 12.32 17.68 16.00
N VAL A 464 11.10 17.78 16.51
CA VAL A 464 9.89 17.29 15.84
C VAL A 464 9.65 18.04 14.53
N THR A 465 9.81 19.37 14.52
CA THR A 465 9.68 20.17 13.30
C THR A 465 10.77 19.81 12.28
N ALA A 466 12.00 19.59 12.73
CA ALA A 466 13.10 19.14 11.88
C ALA A 466 12.83 17.77 11.28
N HIS A 467 12.22 16.87 12.02
CA HIS A 467 11.81 15.55 11.50
C HIS A 467 10.79 15.67 10.35
N LEU A 468 9.79 16.56 10.48
CA LEU A 468 8.82 16.84 9.42
C LEU A 468 9.51 17.41 8.16
N LEU A 469 10.36 18.43 8.33
CA LEU A 469 11.10 19.04 7.22
C LEU A 469 11.97 18.00 6.50
N THR A 470 12.60 17.10 7.24
CA THR A 470 13.42 16.02 6.68
C THR A 470 12.57 15.07 5.84
N HIS A 471 11.50 14.52 6.40
CA HIS A 471 10.82 13.37 5.82
C HIS A 471 9.68 13.71 4.86
N ASP A 472 8.99 14.84 5.04
CA ASP A 472 7.91 15.29 4.16
C ASP A 472 8.42 16.26 3.08
N GLU A 473 9.12 17.32 3.46
CA GLU A 473 9.55 18.36 2.53
C GLU A 473 10.92 18.11 1.88
N GLY A 474 11.81 17.38 2.58
CA GLY A 474 13.20 17.16 2.16
C GLY A 474 14.08 18.40 2.36
N ASP A 475 13.69 19.34 3.24
CA ASP A 475 14.50 20.52 3.57
C ASP A 475 15.50 20.21 4.68
N LEU A 476 16.61 19.58 4.30
CA LEU A 476 17.64 19.14 5.23
C LEU A 476 18.42 20.32 5.86
N ASP A 477 18.53 21.44 5.16
CA ASP A 477 19.23 22.62 5.70
C ASP A 477 18.42 23.32 6.79
N ALA A 478 17.10 23.47 6.59
CA ALA A 478 16.22 23.97 7.65
C ALA A 478 16.17 23.00 8.84
N ALA A 479 16.08 21.70 8.59
CA ALA A 479 16.12 20.67 9.64
C ALA A 479 17.41 20.76 10.46
N HIS A 480 18.57 20.87 9.81
CA HIS A 480 19.87 21.03 10.50
C HIS A 480 19.92 22.28 11.39
N ARG A 481 19.46 23.44 10.90
CA ARG A 481 19.39 24.66 11.71
C ARG A 481 18.50 24.49 12.94
N LEU A 482 17.35 23.84 12.82
CA LEU A 482 16.44 23.58 13.94
C LEU A 482 17.05 22.60 14.94
N LEU A 483 17.74 21.57 14.49
CA LEU A 483 18.41 20.60 15.37
C LEU A 483 19.59 21.23 16.12
N THR A 484 20.35 22.11 15.48
CA THR A 484 21.38 22.92 16.17
C THR A 484 20.75 23.73 17.30
N ARG A 485 19.63 24.44 17.01
CA ARG A 485 18.91 25.22 18.01
C ARG A 485 18.32 24.35 19.11
N ALA A 486 17.84 23.15 18.78
CA ALA A 486 17.31 22.20 19.78
C ALA A 486 18.40 21.77 20.76
N LEU A 487 19.63 21.56 20.30
CA LEU A 487 20.77 21.21 21.13
C LEU A 487 21.24 22.39 22.01
N ASP A 488 21.22 23.62 21.48
CA ASP A 488 21.56 24.85 22.24
C ASP A 488 20.53 25.10 23.34
N ASP A 489 19.23 25.00 23.03
CA ASP A 489 18.13 25.18 23.99
C ASP A 489 18.22 24.14 25.11
N TYR A 490 18.48 22.89 24.75
CA TYR A 490 18.63 21.83 25.71
C TYR A 490 19.84 22.06 26.67
N ALA A 491 20.98 22.45 26.10
CA ALA A 491 22.18 22.77 26.91
C ALA A 491 21.94 23.92 27.91
N ALA A 492 21.03 24.85 27.57
CA ALA A 492 20.67 25.98 28.42
C ALA A 492 19.68 25.62 29.56
N THR A 493 18.86 24.59 29.38
CA THR A 493 17.75 24.24 30.29
C THR A 493 18.14 23.27 31.41
N ALA A 494 19.36 22.71 31.40
CA ALA A 494 19.91 21.78 32.41
C ALA A 494 18.92 20.68 32.87
N THR A 495 18.13 20.14 31.96
CA THR A 495 17.25 19.02 32.24
C THR A 495 18.02 17.72 32.14
N ASP A 496 18.03 16.90 33.19
CA ASP A 496 18.69 15.59 33.24
C ASP A 496 17.89 14.48 32.50
N ASP A 497 16.98 14.85 31.61
CA ASP A 497 16.14 13.87 30.92
C ASP A 497 16.79 13.38 29.61
N ASP A 498 17.52 12.26 29.68
CA ASP A 498 18.22 11.63 28.54
C ASP A 498 17.31 11.27 27.36
N ARG A 499 15.99 11.19 27.58
CA ARG A 499 15.02 10.87 26.49
C ARG A 499 14.99 11.94 25.40
N TYR A 500 15.02 13.21 25.80
CA TYR A 500 15.00 14.30 24.83
C TYR A 500 16.32 14.43 24.09
N HIS A 501 17.45 14.18 24.76
CA HIS A 501 18.75 14.09 24.10
C HIS A 501 18.74 13.02 23.01
N TYR A 502 18.27 11.81 23.35
CA TYR A 502 18.19 10.72 22.38
C TYR A 502 17.32 11.11 21.19
N ALA A 503 16.15 11.70 21.42
CA ALA A 503 15.24 12.12 20.37
C ALA A 503 15.89 13.15 19.42
N ILE A 504 16.61 14.14 19.95
CA ILE A 504 17.28 15.16 19.14
C ILE A 504 18.45 14.54 18.37
N LEU A 505 19.29 13.72 19.01
CA LEU A 505 20.43 13.05 18.37
C LEU A 505 19.98 12.05 17.31
N TYR A 506 18.88 11.34 17.56
CA TYR A 506 18.29 10.41 16.58
C TYR A 506 17.79 11.17 15.35
N ALA A 507 17.09 12.28 15.52
CA ALA A 507 16.65 13.13 14.42
C ALA A 507 17.85 13.72 13.64
N LEU A 508 18.92 14.11 14.33
CA LEU A 508 20.15 14.60 13.70
C LEU A 508 20.87 13.49 12.92
N LEU A 509 20.93 12.26 13.45
CA LEU A 509 21.48 11.11 12.75
C LEU A 509 20.68 10.84 11.46
N LEU A 510 19.34 10.77 11.56
CA LEU A 510 18.50 10.51 10.37
C LEU A 510 18.69 11.57 9.29
N ALA A 511 18.73 12.87 9.66
CA ALA A 511 19.01 13.94 8.71
C ALA A 511 20.42 13.79 8.10
N SER A 512 21.43 13.46 8.91
CA SER A 512 22.82 13.30 8.47
C SER A 512 23.00 12.13 7.48
N LEU A 513 22.21 11.04 7.62
CA LEU A 513 22.25 9.89 6.70
C LEU A 513 21.90 10.26 5.25
N HIS A 514 21.28 11.41 5.00
CA HIS A 514 20.94 11.89 3.67
C HIS A 514 21.88 12.98 3.11
N ILE A 515 22.90 13.36 3.89
CA ILE A 515 23.83 14.44 3.58
C ILE A 515 25.26 13.91 3.51
N LEU A 516 26.00 14.21 2.43
CA LEU A 516 27.41 13.84 2.30
C LEU A 516 28.35 14.89 2.90
N ARG A 517 27.88 16.13 3.06
CA ARG A 517 28.66 17.24 3.63
C ARG A 517 29.07 16.95 5.07
N PRO A 518 30.22 17.47 5.56
CA PRO A 518 30.78 17.15 6.88
C PRO A 518 30.07 17.81 8.07
N GLU A 519 29.37 18.96 7.87
CA GLU A 519 28.89 19.81 8.98
C GLU A 519 27.89 19.09 9.90
N PRO A 520 26.85 18.39 9.40
CA PRO A 520 25.91 17.66 10.28
C PRO A 520 26.60 16.53 11.04
N TRP A 521 27.56 15.86 10.41
CA TRP A 521 28.32 14.78 11.03
C TRP A 521 29.28 15.28 12.12
N GLN A 522 29.87 16.48 11.94
CA GLN A 522 30.68 17.14 12.97
C GLN A 522 29.83 17.56 14.17
N LEU A 523 28.64 18.11 13.93
CA LEU A 523 27.70 18.46 14.99
C LEU A 523 27.29 17.21 15.80
N LEU A 524 26.96 16.13 15.09
CA LEU A 524 26.61 14.85 15.73
C LEU A 524 27.79 14.33 16.59
N LYS A 525 29.02 14.36 16.07
CA LYS A 525 30.21 13.94 16.79
C LYS A 525 30.44 14.76 18.06
N THR A 526 30.50 16.09 17.91
CA THR A 526 30.78 16.99 19.06
C THR A 526 29.70 16.88 20.14
N THR A 527 28.48 16.54 19.77
CA THR A 527 27.40 16.28 20.73
C THR A 527 27.56 14.92 21.39
N LEU A 528 27.83 13.86 20.62
CA LEU A 528 28.05 12.50 21.14
C LEU A 528 29.27 12.44 22.11
N ASP A 529 30.32 13.24 21.86
CA ASP A 529 31.50 13.27 22.70
C ASP A 529 31.23 13.86 24.12
N ARG A 530 30.06 14.46 24.37
CA ARG A 530 29.63 14.95 25.70
C ARG A 530 29.02 13.84 26.58
N PHE A 531 28.68 12.68 25.97
CA PHE A 531 28.06 11.55 26.67
C PHE A 531 29.09 10.44 26.94
N GLU A 532 28.86 9.66 28.01
CA GLU A 532 29.69 8.49 28.30
C GLU A 532 29.73 7.54 27.07
N PRO A 533 30.86 6.86 26.80
CA PRO A 533 31.01 6.01 25.61
C PRO A 533 29.93 4.92 25.46
N THR A 534 29.42 4.41 26.56
CA THR A 534 28.35 3.39 26.60
C THR A 534 26.96 3.96 26.38
N ALA A 535 26.78 5.27 26.61
CA ALA A 535 25.55 5.94 26.29
C ALA A 535 25.41 6.14 24.77
N MET A 536 24.19 6.08 24.25
CA MET A 536 23.91 6.29 22.81
C MET A 536 24.66 5.33 21.87
N THR A 537 25.00 4.12 22.32
CA THR A 537 25.83 3.14 21.57
C THR A 537 25.36 2.92 20.13
N ALA A 538 24.05 2.76 19.90
CA ALA A 538 23.52 2.52 18.56
C ALA A 538 23.77 3.71 17.61
N ILE A 539 23.55 4.94 18.09
CA ILE A 539 23.78 6.18 17.33
C ILE A 539 25.29 6.34 17.06
N ARG A 540 26.14 6.08 18.04
CA ARG A 540 27.60 6.19 17.93
C ARG A 540 28.17 5.23 16.90
N LEU A 541 27.79 3.94 16.94
CA LEU A 541 28.23 2.94 15.96
C LEU A 541 27.73 3.29 14.55
N CYS A 542 26.51 3.80 14.42
CA CYS A 542 26.00 4.27 13.14
C CYS A 542 26.82 5.48 12.63
N TYR A 543 27.10 6.45 13.49
CA TYR A 543 27.97 7.58 13.17
C TYR A 543 29.34 7.07 12.65
N GLU A 544 30.03 6.19 13.37
CA GLU A 544 31.33 5.64 12.98
C GLU A 544 31.30 4.93 11.64
N ALA A 545 30.24 4.12 11.39
CA ALA A 545 30.10 3.37 10.13
C ALA A 545 29.92 4.27 8.89
N TYR A 546 29.32 5.45 9.06
CA TYR A 546 29.05 6.39 7.95
C TYR A 546 30.10 7.49 7.85
N ALA A 547 30.51 8.06 8.98
CA ALA A 547 31.42 9.21 9.00
C ALA A 547 32.86 8.82 8.74
N ASP A 548 33.34 7.71 9.29
CA ASP A 548 34.70 7.21 9.08
C ASP A 548 34.81 5.68 9.24
N PRO A 549 34.27 4.90 8.28
CA PRO A 549 34.22 3.45 8.37
C PRO A 549 35.59 2.78 8.27
N THR A 550 36.63 3.52 7.89
CA THR A 550 37.92 2.99 7.53
C THR A 550 38.94 2.99 8.68
N THR A 551 38.78 3.93 9.61
CA THR A 551 39.76 4.15 10.70
C THR A 551 39.69 3.07 11.77
N ALA A 552 38.53 2.44 11.98
CA ALA A 552 38.33 1.47 13.08
C ALA A 552 37.55 0.21 12.62
N SER A 553 37.75 -0.27 11.41
CA SER A 553 36.90 -1.31 10.79
C SER A 553 36.80 -2.61 11.59
N ASP A 554 37.86 -3.08 12.25
CA ASP A 554 37.83 -4.29 13.08
C ASP A 554 37.19 -4.02 14.45
N ALA A 555 37.51 -2.88 15.07
CA ALA A 555 36.93 -2.45 16.34
C ALA A 555 35.41 -2.16 16.14
N LEU A 556 35.06 -1.50 15.04
CA LEU A 556 33.68 -1.18 14.70
C LEU A 556 32.86 -2.45 14.42
N ARG A 557 33.42 -3.42 13.68
CA ARG A 557 32.76 -4.73 13.46
C ARG A 557 32.50 -5.46 14.77
N LYS A 558 33.50 -5.48 15.65
CA LYS A 558 33.37 -6.10 16.96
C LYS A 558 32.33 -5.37 17.81
N GLY A 559 32.41 -4.04 17.91
CA GLY A 559 31.44 -3.25 18.65
C GLY A 559 30.01 -3.42 18.15
N LEU A 560 29.83 -3.54 16.83
CA LEU A 560 28.53 -3.80 16.21
C LEU A 560 28.01 -5.19 16.57
N ALA A 561 28.85 -6.23 16.52
CA ALA A 561 28.48 -7.59 16.91
C ALA A 561 28.14 -7.67 18.40
N ASP A 562 28.93 -7.01 19.26
CA ASP A 562 28.69 -6.95 20.70
C ASP A 562 27.37 -6.20 21.00
N ALA A 563 27.08 -5.10 20.28
CA ALA A 563 25.84 -4.34 20.43
C ALA A 563 24.61 -5.15 20.02
N PHE A 564 24.67 -5.89 18.90
CA PHE A 564 23.55 -6.79 18.52
C PHE A 564 23.37 -7.93 19.51
N ALA A 565 24.45 -8.48 20.06
CA ALA A 565 24.38 -9.55 21.07
C ALA A 565 23.79 -9.07 22.40
N ALA A 566 23.96 -7.79 22.73
CA ALA A 566 23.42 -7.17 23.92
C ALA A 566 21.93 -6.77 23.80
N LEU A 567 21.35 -6.79 22.59
CA LEU A 567 19.95 -6.44 22.40
C LEU A 567 19.02 -7.46 23.09
N PRO A 568 17.90 -6.99 23.67
CA PRO A 568 16.87 -7.89 24.17
C PRO A 568 16.23 -8.69 23.01
N ALA A 569 15.51 -9.74 23.35
CA ALA A 569 14.81 -10.59 22.36
C ALA A 569 13.87 -9.78 21.44
N ASP A 570 13.26 -8.71 21.97
CA ASP A 570 12.40 -7.76 21.26
C ASP A 570 12.92 -6.33 21.44
N PRO A 571 13.95 -5.92 20.67
CA PRO A 571 14.54 -4.60 20.80
C PRO A 571 13.58 -3.51 20.32
N ALA A 572 13.72 -2.31 20.89
CA ALA A 572 12.99 -1.15 20.43
C ALA A 572 13.43 -0.76 19.01
N PRO A 573 12.50 -0.30 18.11
CA PRO A 573 12.85 0.04 16.74
C PRO A 573 13.97 1.11 16.63
N TRP A 574 13.97 2.11 17.50
CA TRP A 574 14.96 3.18 17.51
C TRP A 574 16.36 2.76 17.99
N GLU A 575 16.50 1.63 18.68
CA GLU A 575 17.80 1.02 18.97
C GLU A 575 18.29 0.14 17.81
N LEU A 576 17.35 -0.60 17.21
CA LEU A 576 17.67 -1.57 16.17
C LEU A 576 18.02 -0.89 14.83
N ILE A 577 17.29 0.17 14.45
CA ILE A 577 17.46 0.82 13.14
C ILE A 577 18.84 1.46 12.95
N PRO A 578 19.41 2.24 13.90
CA PRO A 578 20.76 2.75 13.76
C PRO A 578 21.81 1.63 13.62
N LEU A 579 21.69 0.54 14.39
CA LEU A 579 22.57 -0.62 14.26
C LEU A 579 22.43 -1.30 12.90
N ALA A 580 21.21 -1.39 12.37
CA ALA A 580 20.94 -1.96 11.06
C ALA A 580 21.55 -1.10 9.93
N PHE A 581 21.49 0.23 10.04
CA PHE A 581 22.19 1.14 9.13
C PHE A 581 23.70 0.91 9.18
N ALA A 582 24.30 0.85 10.38
CA ALA A 582 25.71 0.54 10.56
C ALA A 582 26.09 -0.81 9.94
N ALA A 583 25.25 -1.82 10.14
CA ALA A 583 25.45 -3.15 9.58
C ALA A 583 25.42 -3.17 8.04
N VAL A 584 24.51 -2.40 7.40
CA VAL A 584 24.49 -2.24 5.93
C VAL A 584 25.75 -1.55 5.44
N ALA A 585 26.21 -0.49 6.11
CA ALA A 585 27.44 0.22 5.73
C ALA A 585 28.69 -0.67 5.81
N MET A 586 28.66 -1.71 6.65
CA MET A 586 29.73 -2.69 6.88
C MET A 586 29.52 -4.04 6.17
N ASP A 587 28.47 -4.18 5.33
CA ASP A 587 28.03 -5.44 4.69
C ASP A 587 27.80 -6.60 5.68
N ALA A 588 27.32 -6.30 6.88
CA ALA A 588 27.15 -7.25 8.00
C ALA A 588 25.67 -7.53 8.38
N LEU A 589 24.68 -6.97 7.65
CA LEU A 589 23.27 -7.08 8.04
C LEU A 589 22.72 -8.51 7.98
N SER A 590 23.21 -9.31 7.05
CA SER A 590 22.74 -10.72 6.86
C SER A 590 22.65 -11.54 8.13
N ASP A 591 23.59 -11.36 9.04
CA ASP A 591 23.69 -12.16 10.26
C ASP A 591 22.60 -11.75 11.29
N HIS A 592 21.96 -10.59 11.07
CA HIS A 592 20.97 -9.99 11.99
C HIS A 592 19.59 -9.77 11.34
N ARG A 593 19.36 -10.25 10.11
CA ARG A 593 18.09 -10.09 9.36
C ARG A 593 16.85 -10.47 10.18
N TYR A 594 16.95 -11.53 10.98
CA TYR A 594 15.83 -12.05 11.73
C TYR A 594 15.27 -11.03 12.73
N LEU A 595 16.12 -10.22 13.36
CA LEU A 595 15.68 -9.15 14.29
C LEU A 595 14.89 -8.08 13.54
N ILE A 596 15.38 -7.69 12.36
CA ILE A 596 14.71 -6.68 11.52
C ILE A 596 13.35 -7.20 11.04
N SER A 597 13.29 -8.45 10.56
CA SER A 597 12.03 -9.06 10.09
C SER A 597 11.00 -9.17 11.21
N ARG A 598 11.40 -9.58 12.42
CA ARG A 598 10.51 -9.62 13.60
C ARG A 598 10.01 -8.24 13.99
N MET A 599 10.87 -7.22 13.95
CA MET A 599 10.47 -5.84 14.20
C MET A 599 9.42 -5.38 13.17
N ILE A 600 9.65 -5.65 11.87
CA ILE A 600 8.70 -5.31 10.81
C ILE A 600 7.34 -5.96 11.06
N GLU A 601 7.32 -7.26 11.37
CA GLU A 601 6.07 -7.98 11.68
C GLU A 601 5.32 -7.38 12.88
N ARG A 602 6.05 -6.97 13.91
CA ARG A 602 5.48 -6.36 15.11
C ARG A 602 4.92 -4.95 14.87
N GLU A 603 5.67 -4.12 14.13
CA GLU A 603 5.36 -2.70 13.99
C GLU A 603 4.46 -2.38 12.79
N ARG A 604 4.22 -3.32 11.88
CA ARG A 604 3.44 -3.13 10.64
C ARG A 604 2.01 -2.68 10.90
N ASP A 605 1.34 -3.22 11.92
CA ASP A 605 -0.09 -3.07 12.18
C ASP A 605 -0.38 -2.05 13.31
N GLY A 606 0.15 -0.84 13.21
CA GLY A 606 -0.17 0.26 14.12
C GLY A 606 0.89 0.56 15.19
N GLY A 607 2.09 0.01 15.05
CA GLY A 607 3.26 0.36 15.85
C GLY A 607 4.06 1.54 15.27
N ALA A 608 5.38 1.48 15.35
CA ALA A 608 6.31 2.48 14.82
C ALA A 608 6.52 2.31 13.30
N VAL A 609 5.49 2.57 12.50
CA VAL A 609 5.50 2.38 11.03
C VAL A 609 6.64 3.15 10.35
N ALA A 610 7.01 4.34 10.88
CA ALA A 610 8.15 5.10 10.39
C ALA A 610 9.47 4.32 10.41
N MET A 611 9.59 3.34 11.31
CA MET A 611 10.77 2.49 11.41
C MET A 611 10.70 1.27 10.47
N VAL A 612 9.49 0.86 10.07
CA VAL A 612 9.29 -0.24 9.12
C VAL A 612 9.80 0.14 7.73
N VAL A 613 9.59 1.37 7.29
CA VAL A 613 10.01 1.85 5.95
C VAL A 613 11.53 1.73 5.76
N PRO A 614 12.39 2.35 6.59
CA PRO A 614 13.84 2.16 6.47
C PRO A 614 14.28 0.71 6.72
N ALA A 615 13.62 -0.05 7.59
CA ALA A 615 13.93 -1.45 7.82
C ALA A 615 13.76 -2.31 6.56
N LEU A 616 12.65 -2.14 5.83
CA LEU A 616 12.41 -2.80 4.54
C LEU A 616 13.45 -2.40 3.50
N MET A 617 13.84 -1.11 3.44
CA MET A 617 14.90 -0.63 2.57
C MET A 617 16.25 -1.31 2.89
N LEU A 618 16.62 -1.43 4.17
CA LEU A 618 17.86 -2.08 4.60
C LEU A 618 17.86 -3.58 4.25
N LEU A 619 16.74 -4.29 4.44
CA LEU A 619 16.59 -5.68 4.00
C LEU A 619 16.63 -5.83 2.47
N CYS A 620 16.09 -4.85 1.73
CA CYS A 620 16.22 -4.79 0.28
C CYS A 620 17.68 -4.69 -0.16
N HIS A 621 18.46 -3.80 0.46
CA HIS A 621 19.90 -3.69 0.21
C HIS A 621 20.62 -5.03 0.44
N ASP A 622 20.38 -5.66 1.60
CA ASP A 622 20.97 -6.95 1.92
C ASP A 622 20.57 -8.04 0.90
N SER A 623 19.33 -7.99 0.44
CA SER A 623 18.84 -8.93 -0.59
C SER A 623 19.54 -8.72 -1.93
N TYR A 624 19.78 -7.48 -2.36
CA TYR A 624 20.49 -7.18 -3.60
C TYR A 624 21.95 -7.65 -3.56
N VAL A 625 22.69 -7.37 -2.47
CA VAL A 625 24.11 -7.73 -2.38
C VAL A 625 24.32 -9.25 -2.30
N HIS A 626 23.34 -10.00 -1.83
CA HIS A 626 23.35 -11.46 -1.75
C HIS A 626 22.68 -12.17 -2.94
N GLY A 627 22.29 -11.43 -3.99
CA GLY A 627 21.69 -11.99 -5.20
C GLY A 627 20.24 -12.46 -5.07
N ARG A 628 19.52 -12.07 -4.00
CA ARG A 628 18.09 -12.34 -3.77
C ARG A 628 17.23 -11.19 -4.32
N TRP A 629 17.35 -10.91 -5.61
CA TRP A 629 16.80 -9.69 -6.20
C TRP A 629 15.27 -9.64 -6.21
N ASP A 630 14.58 -10.77 -6.41
CA ASP A 630 13.12 -10.83 -6.36
C ASP A 630 12.58 -10.49 -4.95
N GLU A 631 13.26 -10.97 -3.91
CA GLU A 631 12.97 -10.59 -2.52
C GLU A 631 13.20 -9.10 -2.31
N GLY A 632 14.34 -8.57 -2.80
CA GLY A 632 14.68 -7.16 -2.69
C GLY A 632 13.63 -6.24 -3.33
N GLU A 633 13.17 -6.55 -4.55
CA GLU A 633 12.14 -5.77 -5.23
C GLU A 633 10.80 -5.78 -4.48
N ARG A 634 10.40 -6.94 -3.97
CA ARG A 634 9.16 -7.05 -3.20
C ARG A 634 9.22 -6.23 -1.90
N LEU A 635 10.35 -6.31 -1.17
CA LEU A 635 10.56 -5.51 0.05
C LEU A 635 10.58 -4.00 -0.25
N ALA A 636 11.25 -3.59 -1.33
CA ALA A 636 11.29 -2.19 -1.74
C ALA A 636 9.92 -1.67 -2.18
N GLN A 637 9.13 -2.45 -2.90
CA GLN A 637 7.77 -2.05 -3.28
C GLN A 637 6.88 -1.89 -2.07
N GLU A 638 6.92 -2.81 -1.10
CA GLU A 638 6.20 -2.68 0.17
C GLU A 638 6.62 -1.41 0.93
N ALA A 639 7.91 -1.10 0.94
CA ALA A 639 8.42 0.10 1.59
C ALA A 639 7.95 1.40 0.90
N VAL A 640 7.90 1.42 -0.45
CA VAL A 640 7.33 2.55 -1.22
C VAL A 640 5.87 2.74 -0.88
N ASP A 641 5.08 1.66 -0.90
CA ASP A 641 3.64 1.72 -0.61
C ASP A 641 3.38 2.28 0.80
N LEU A 642 4.13 1.83 1.81
CA LEU A 642 4.03 2.35 3.18
C LEU A 642 4.48 3.82 3.27
N ALA A 643 5.58 4.19 2.61
CA ALA A 643 6.08 5.57 2.62
C ALA A 643 5.07 6.54 1.99
N GLU A 644 4.45 6.17 0.86
CA GLU A 644 3.39 6.95 0.22
C GLU A 644 2.16 7.12 1.12
N ILE A 645 1.73 6.04 1.81
CA ILE A 645 0.56 6.06 2.69
C ILE A 645 0.75 7.03 3.85
N HIS A 646 1.96 7.06 4.40
CA HIS A 646 2.26 7.78 5.64
C HIS A 646 3.00 9.11 5.43
N GLY A 647 3.22 9.52 4.16
CA GLY A 647 3.81 10.80 3.82
C GLY A 647 5.33 10.89 3.98
N TYR A 648 6.05 9.77 4.05
CA TYR A 648 7.51 9.76 4.19
C TYR A 648 8.19 9.93 2.82
N ARG A 649 8.05 11.09 2.20
CA ARG A 649 8.50 11.37 0.82
C ARG A 649 9.98 11.15 0.59
N LEU A 650 10.82 11.50 1.56
CA LEU A 650 12.26 11.31 1.43
C LEU A 650 12.62 9.83 1.30
N TRP A 651 12.05 8.97 2.15
CA TRP A 651 12.24 7.52 2.05
C TRP A 651 11.66 6.96 0.76
N GLU A 652 10.45 7.37 0.37
CA GLU A 652 9.84 6.97 -0.90
C GLU A 652 10.79 7.22 -2.07
N ARG A 653 11.36 8.43 -2.19
CA ARG A 653 12.26 8.80 -3.29
C ARG A 653 13.56 8.02 -3.26
N GLN A 654 14.14 7.81 -2.09
CA GLN A 654 15.36 7.03 -1.95
C GLN A 654 15.15 5.55 -2.31
N ILE A 655 14.04 4.95 -1.89
CA ILE A 655 13.70 3.57 -2.21
C ILE A 655 13.40 3.40 -3.71
N ARG A 656 12.76 4.38 -4.35
CA ARG A 656 12.57 4.39 -5.81
C ARG A 656 13.89 4.44 -6.57
N ALA A 657 14.89 5.18 -6.07
CA ALA A 657 16.25 5.16 -6.64
C ALA A 657 16.92 3.79 -6.47
N LEU A 658 16.70 3.12 -5.36
CA LEU A 658 17.16 1.74 -5.15
C LEU A 658 16.49 0.76 -6.12
N LEU A 659 15.17 0.88 -6.35
CA LEU A 659 14.45 0.12 -7.37
C LEU A 659 14.92 0.42 -8.79
N ALA A 660 15.38 1.65 -9.07
CA ALA A 660 16.01 1.98 -10.34
C ALA A 660 17.34 1.22 -10.51
N SER A 661 18.14 1.08 -9.44
CA SER A 661 19.35 0.24 -9.45
C SER A 661 19.02 -1.23 -9.71
N GLY A 662 17.95 -1.76 -9.11
CA GLY A 662 17.44 -3.12 -9.37
C GLY A 662 17.07 -3.32 -10.84
N ALA A 663 16.34 -2.39 -11.44
CA ALA A 663 16.00 -2.41 -12.87
C ALA A 663 17.25 -2.41 -13.76
N ALA A 664 18.24 -1.55 -13.43
CA ALA A 664 19.52 -1.51 -14.13
C ALA A 664 20.29 -2.84 -14.06
N LEU A 665 20.36 -3.45 -12.88
CA LEU A 665 21.00 -4.74 -12.67
C LEU A 665 20.33 -5.86 -13.46
N ARG A 666 19.01 -5.83 -13.60
CA ARG A 666 18.25 -6.78 -14.44
C ARG A 666 18.40 -6.51 -15.94
N GLY A 667 18.85 -5.33 -16.34
CA GLY A 667 19.04 -4.93 -17.73
C GLY A 667 17.89 -4.12 -18.32
N ASP A 668 16.93 -3.68 -17.51
CA ASP A 668 15.87 -2.74 -17.91
C ASP A 668 16.38 -1.29 -17.75
N ALA A 669 17.20 -0.88 -18.73
CA ALA A 669 17.84 0.42 -18.70
C ALA A 669 16.86 1.60 -18.87
N GLU A 670 15.74 1.40 -19.57
CA GLU A 670 14.73 2.43 -19.77
C GLU A 670 13.99 2.74 -18.46
N LEU A 671 13.54 1.71 -17.76
CA LEU A 671 12.91 1.85 -16.45
C LEU A 671 13.86 2.46 -15.41
N ALA A 672 15.14 2.02 -15.42
CA ALA A 672 16.18 2.57 -14.55
C ALA A 672 16.39 4.06 -14.80
N ARG A 673 16.46 4.49 -16.06
CA ARG A 673 16.63 5.89 -16.45
C ARG A 673 15.43 6.73 -16.01
N THR A 674 14.21 6.29 -16.32
CA THR A 674 12.97 7.02 -15.97
C THR A 674 12.85 7.25 -14.47
N ARG A 675 13.01 6.19 -13.66
CA ARG A 675 12.95 6.29 -12.19
C ARG A 675 14.07 7.17 -11.61
N SER A 676 15.28 7.11 -12.19
CA SER A 676 16.42 7.92 -11.77
C SER A 676 16.21 9.40 -12.08
N GLU A 677 15.65 9.74 -13.25
CA GLU A 677 15.31 11.11 -13.63
C GLU A 677 14.24 11.71 -12.70
N GLU A 678 13.17 10.97 -12.41
CA GLU A 678 12.15 11.38 -11.44
C GLU A 678 12.74 11.68 -10.07
N THR A 679 13.63 10.80 -9.60
CA THR A 679 14.31 10.96 -8.31
C THR A 679 15.24 12.17 -8.31
N THR A 680 16.05 12.35 -9.36
CA THR A 680 16.97 13.51 -9.48
C THR A 680 16.21 14.83 -9.54
N ASN A 681 15.11 14.90 -10.32
CA ASN A 681 14.28 16.10 -10.43
C ASN A 681 13.68 16.53 -9.08
N TRP A 682 13.46 15.59 -8.17
CA TRP A 682 12.99 15.87 -6.82
C TRP A 682 14.14 16.19 -5.86
N ALA A 683 15.22 15.42 -5.85
CA ALA A 683 16.30 15.48 -4.87
C ALA A 683 17.28 16.64 -5.13
N ALA A 684 17.69 16.89 -6.39
CA ALA A 684 18.72 17.88 -6.72
C ALA A 684 18.34 19.31 -6.30
N PRO A 685 17.09 19.82 -6.54
CA PRO A 685 16.72 21.16 -6.08
C PRO A 685 16.69 21.31 -4.55
N ARG A 686 16.65 20.20 -3.81
CA ARG A 686 16.61 20.14 -2.34
C ARG A 686 17.98 19.88 -1.71
N GLY A 687 19.01 19.65 -2.53
CA GLY A 687 20.35 19.33 -2.04
C GLY A 687 20.46 17.99 -1.31
N ILE A 688 19.60 16.99 -1.66
CA ILE A 688 19.59 15.67 -1.01
C ILE A 688 20.61 14.76 -1.68
N GLU A 689 21.86 14.91 -1.28
CA GLU A 689 23.03 14.36 -1.95
C GLU A 689 23.04 12.82 -2.01
N VAL A 690 22.62 12.14 -0.95
CA VAL A 690 22.64 10.68 -0.88
C VAL A 690 21.57 10.07 -1.82
N THR A 691 20.37 10.62 -1.84
CA THR A 691 19.30 10.16 -2.75
C THR A 691 19.70 10.36 -4.22
N GLU A 692 20.37 11.47 -4.52
CA GLU A 692 20.92 11.73 -5.85
C GLU A 692 22.05 10.76 -6.19
N ALA A 693 22.93 10.40 -5.23
CA ALA A 693 23.97 9.40 -5.43
C ALA A 693 23.40 8.03 -5.81
N TYR A 694 22.30 7.60 -5.19
CA TYR A 694 21.58 6.37 -5.60
C TYR A 694 21.03 6.47 -7.03
N ALA A 695 20.45 7.61 -7.41
CA ALA A 695 19.93 7.80 -8.76
C ALA A 695 21.06 7.78 -9.81
N ARG A 696 22.20 8.41 -9.52
CA ARG A 696 23.39 8.36 -10.37
C ARG A 696 23.97 6.95 -10.49
N ALA A 697 24.01 6.21 -9.36
CA ALA A 697 24.47 4.81 -9.35
C ALA A 697 23.58 3.94 -10.26
N ALA A 698 22.26 4.13 -10.25
CA ALA A 698 21.36 3.39 -11.12
C ALA A 698 21.58 3.71 -12.61
N ARG A 699 21.79 4.97 -12.99
CA ARG A 699 22.14 5.34 -14.38
C ARG A 699 23.46 4.75 -14.81
N HIS A 700 24.48 4.81 -13.93
CA HIS A 700 25.78 4.18 -14.18
C HIS A 700 25.63 2.67 -14.46
N LEU A 701 24.91 1.94 -13.59
CA LEU A 701 24.67 0.51 -13.75
C LEU A 701 23.91 0.19 -15.05
N ALA A 702 22.94 1.02 -15.44
CA ALA A 702 22.21 0.88 -16.69
C ALA A 702 23.12 1.06 -17.91
N ALA A 703 23.97 2.08 -17.92
CA ALA A 703 24.95 2.33 -18.97
C ALA A 703 25.98 1.19 -19.07
N MET A 704 26.48 0.70 -17.93
CA MET A 704 27.37 -0.48 -17.88
C MET A 704 26.71 -1.74 -18.49
N GLY A 705 25.41 -1.97 -18.18
CA GLY A 705 24.64 -3.06 -18.74
C GLY A 705 24.48 -2.98 -20.27
N GLN A 706 24.33 -1.78 -20.80
CA GLN A 706 24.23 -1.51 -22.24
C GLN A 706 25.60 -1.53 -22.96
N GLY A 707 26.71 -1.49 -22.19
CA GLY A 707 28.06 -1.37 -22.74
C GLY A 707 28.41 0.05 -23.16
N ASP A 708 27.65 1.04 -22.71
CA ASP A 708 27.94 2.47 -22.90
C ASP A 708 28.88 2.96 -21.78
N TYR A 709 30.16 2.68 -21.94
CA TYR A 709 31.15 2.98 -20.92
C TYR A 709 31.47 4.46 -20.80
N GLU A 710 31.28 5.25 -21.87
CA GLU A 710 31.43 6.69 -21.81
C GLU A 710 30.37 7.33 -20.91
N GLU A 711 29.11 6.99 -21.12
CA GLU A 711 28.02 7.43 -20.26
C GLU A 711 28.20 6.92 -18.82
N ALA A 712 28.57 5.66 -18.64
CA ALA A 712 28.82 5.09 -17.32
C ALA A 712 29.90 5.88 -16.55
N HIS A 713 31.00 6.28 -17.23
CA HIS A 713 32.06 7.05 -16.61
C HIS A 713 31.62 8.44 -16.14
N VAL A 714 30.69 9.09 -16.86
CA VAL A 714 30.21 10.45 -16.54
C VAL A 714 29.24 10.47 -15.36
N GLN A 715 28.48 9.38 -15.13
CA GLN A 715 27.38 9.37 -14.16
C GLN A 715 27.82 9.35 -12.68
N VAL A 716 29.00 8.83 -12.36
CA VAL A 716 29.49 8.74 -10.97
C VAL A 716 30.67 9.70 -10.79
N GLY A 717 30.61 10.54 -9.77
CA GLY A 717 31.71 11.43 -9.42
C GLY A 717 32.96 10.68 -8.99
N ARG A 718 34.12 11.29 -9.18
CA ARG A 718 35.41 10.72 -8.80
C ARG A 718 35.50 10.53 -7.28
N ILE A 719 36.20 9.49 -6.87
CA ILE A 719 36.60 9.31 -5.47
C ILE A 719 37.73 10.31 -5.21
N ASP A 720 37.50 11.28 -4.34
CA ASP A 720 38.47 12.31 -3.99
C ASP A 720 39.27 11.94 -2.73
N ALA A 721 40.27 12.80 -2.43
CA ALA A 721 41.13 12.62 -1.25
C ALA A 721 40.37 12.80 0.10
N SER A 722 39.13 13.29 0.11
CA SER A 722 38.28 13.36 1.32
C SER A 722 37.67 12.00 1.70
N GLY A 723 37.89 10.99 0.86
CA GLY A 723 37.74 9.60 1.17
C GLY A 723 36.34 9.01 0.91
N ALA A 724 36.03 7.91 1.60
CA ALA A 724 34.87 7.11 1.39
C ALA A 724 33.54 7.86 1.62
N ARG A 725 33.56 9.03 2.28
CA ARG A 725 32.39 9.86 2.56
C ARG A 725 31.87 10.59 1.34
N SER A 726 32.76 11.12 0.49
CA SER A 726 32.40 11.93 -0.67
C SER A 726 31.53 11.22 -1.70
N VAL A 727 31.62 9.88 -1.77
CA VAL A 727 30.85 9.05 -2.69
C VAL A 727 29.66 8.35 -2.02
N GLY A 728 29.54 8.44 -0.69
CA GLY A 728 28.52 7.73 0.09
C GLY A 728 28.62 6.20 -0.02
N VAL A 729 27.66 5.52 0.59
CA VAL A 729 27.58 4.05 0.54
C VAL A 729 27.43 3.52 -0.89
N PRO A 730 26.57 4.08 -1.77
CA PRO A 730 26.44 3.60 -3.15
C PRO A 730 27.75 3.68 -3.95
N GLY A 731 28.51 4.76 -3.81
CA GLY A 731 29.75 4.97 -4.55
C GLY A 731 30.84 3.96 -4.18
N ARG A 732 30.91 3.55 -2.90
CA ARG A 732 31.88 2.52 -2.44
C ARG A 732 31.68 1.18 -3.16
N TRP A 733 30.44 0.86 -3.53
CA TRP A 733 30.10 -0.39 -4.21
C TRP A 733 30.40 -0.36 -5.72
N LEU A 734 30.63 0.81 -6.29
CA LEU A 734 30.84 1.00 -7.71
C LEU A 734 32.32 1.09 -8.14
N VAL A 735 33.29 0.96 -7.23
CA VAL A 735 34.72 1.09 -7.55
C VAL A 735 35.15 0.19 -8.72
N LEU A 736 34.75 -1.10 -8.71
CA LEU A 736 35.02 -2.01 -9.83
C LEU A 736 34.40 -1.55 -11.15
N ASN A 737 33.17 -1.00 -11.06
CA ASN A 737 32.45 -0.51 -12.24
C ASN A 737 33.10 0.74 -12.83
N LEU A 738 33.54 1.68 -11.97
CA LEU A 738 34.23 2.91 -12.37
C LEU A 738 35.57 2.59 -13.06
N VAL A 739 36.35 1.73 -12.45
CA VAL A 739 37.62 1.27 -13.01
C VAL A 739 37.42 0.54 -14.35
N GLU A 740 36.40 -0.37 -14.43
CA GLU A 740 36.11 -1.04 -15.70
C GLU A 740 35.68 -0.04 -16.79
N ALA A 741 34.81 0.93 -16.46
CA ALA A 741 34.36 1.93 -17.42
C ALA A 741 35.54 2.78 -17.93
N ALA A 742 36.43 3.23 -17.04
CA ALA A 742 37.60 4.01 -17.41
C ALA A 742 38.60 3.21 -18.29
N VAL A 743 38.90 1.96 -17.94
CA VAL A 743 39.76 1.08 -18.76
C VAL A 743 39.12 0.82 -20.13
N ARG A 744 37.81 0.59 -20.22
CA ARG A 744 37.12 0.34 -21.49
C ARG A 744 37.04 1.56 -22.42
N THR A 745 37.14 2.75 -21.86
CA THR A 745 37.22 4.03 -22.62
C THR A 745 38.63 4.52 -22.88
N GLY A 746 39.66 3.69 -22.54
CA GLY A 746 41.08 4.02 -22.76
C GLY A 746 41.69 4.98 -21.73
N ARG A 747 40.97 5.25 -20.63
CA ARG A 747 41.42 6.13 -19.53
C ARG A 747 42.08 5.32 -18.42
N THR A 748 43.09 4.49 -18.77
CA THR A 748 43.75 3.56 -17.82
C THR A 748 44.43 4.29 -16.68
N ASP A 749 45.02 5.47 -16.93
CA ASP A 749 45.66 6.23 -15.87
C ASP A 749 44.67 6.79 -14.87
N GLU A 750 43.49 7.27 -15.33
CA GLU A 750 42.38 7.67 -14.45
C GLU A 750 41.85 6.49 -13.63
N ALA A 751 41.74 5.31 -14.25
CA ALA A 751 41.35 4.08 -13.53
C ALA A 751 42.30 3.74 -12.38
N ARG A 752 43.62 3.89 -12.60
CA ARG A 752 44.65 3.69 -11.56
C ARG A 752 44.59 4.75 -10.45
N GLU A 753 44.36 6.03 -10.83
CA GLU A 753 44.13 7.10 -9.85
C GLU A 753 42.92 6.84 -8.97
N GLU A 754 41.75 6.46 -9.55
CA GLU A 754 40.55 6.11 -8.80
C GLU A 754 40.77 4.95 -7.84
N LEU A 755 41.48 3.90 -8.29
CA LEU A 755 41.86 2.77 -7.45
C LEU A 755 42.79 3.17 -6.29
N ALA A 756 43.79 4.00 -6.58
CA ALA A 756 44.74 4.53 -5.57
C ALA A 756 43.99 5.39 -4.53
N ALA A 757 43.03 6.22 -4.96
CA ALA A 757 42.19 7.00 -4.09
C ALA A 757 41.29 6.09 -3.20
N ALA A 758 40.68 5.06 -3.78
CA ALA A 758 39.85 4.08 -3.03
C ALA A 758 40.71 3.31 -1.99
N ARG A 759 41.95 2.97 -2.31
CA ARG A 759 42.88 2.33 -1.38
C ARG A 759 43.34 3.27 -0.28
N THR A 760 43.71 4.50 -0.63
CA THR A 760 44.08 5.53 0.33
C THR A 760 42.96 5.85 1.28
N ALA A 761 41.74 5.91 0.76
CA ALA A 761 40.54 6.04 1.54
C ALA A 761 40.18 4.79 2.37
N GLY A 762 40.90 3.70 2.28
CA GLY A 762 40.74 2.46 3.05
C GLY A 762 39.49 1.66 2.71
N ILE A 763 38.81 1.90 1.58
CA ILE A 763 37.55 1.21 1.20
C ILE A 763 37.71 -0.31 1.26
N HIS A 764 38.83 -0.87 0.85
CA HIS A 764 39.13 -2.30 0.89
C HIS A 764 39.12 -2.93 2.30
N ARG A 765 39.14 -2.12 3.37
CA ARG A 765 39.16 -2.59 4.76
C ARG A 765 37.74 -2.63 5.39
N ILE A 766 36.76 -2.04 4.73
CA ILE A 766 35.40 -1.93 5.29
C ILE A 766 34.76 -3.31 5.45
N SER A 767 34.84 -4.15 4.42
CA SER A 767 34.22 -5.50 4.44
C SER A 767 34.96 -6.45 3.46
N SER A 768 34.63 -7.75 3.54
CA SER A 768 35.10 -8.75 2.56
C SER A 768 34.57 -8.46 1.14
N ARG A 769 33.40 -7.82 1.02
CA ARG A 769 32.84 -7.39 -0.27
C ARG A 769 33.64 -6.26 -0.90
N THR A 770 33.90 -5.20 -0.14
CA THR A 770 34.71 -4.07 -0.63
C THR A 770 36.15 -4.46 -0.89
N ALA A 771 36.70 -5.42 -0.12
CA ALA A 771 37.99 -6.03 -0.43
C ALA A 771 38.00 -6.73 -1.80
N LEU A 772 36.98 -7.53 -2.08
CA LEU A 772 36.77 -8.21 -3.36
C LEU A 772 36.59 -7.21 -4.53
N ILE A 773 35.80 -6.16 -4.33
CA ILE A 773 35.60 -5.07 -5.30
C ILE A 773 36.93 -4.40 -5.66
N CYS A 774 37.73 -4.02 -4.67
CA CYS A 774 39.02 -3.37 -4.89
C CYS A 774 40.04 -4.31 -5.55
N ALA A 775 40.09 -5.58 -5.14
CA ALA A 775 40.98 -6.57 -5.75
C ALA A 775 40.61 -6.85 -7.22
N GLY A 776 39.30 -6.97 -7.50
CA GLY A 776 38.82 -7.10 -8.88
C GLY A 776 39.13 -5.88 -9.74
N ALA A 777 38.98 -4.67 -9.17
CA ALA A 777 39.32 -3.43 -9.84
C ALA A 777 40.81 -3.33 -10.17
N GLU A 778 41.68 -3.78 -9.25
CA GLU A 778 43.12 -3.85 -9.46
C GLU A 778 43.48 -4.78 -10.63
N ALA A 779 42.89 -5.98 -10.66
CA ALA A 779 43.10 -6.93 -11.75
C ALA A 779 42.62 -6.38 -13.11
N VAL A 780 41.52 -5.60 -13.14
CA VAL A 780 41.00 -4.97 -14.37
C VAL A 780 41.91 -3.83 -14.87
N ALA A 781 42.55 -3.06 -13.96
CA ALA A 781 43.41 -1.93 -14.27
C ALA A 781 44.89 -2.31 -14.48
N ALA A 782 45.24 -3.56 -14.26
CA ALA A 782 46.63 -4.07 -14.36
C ALA A 782 47.10 -4.12 -15.82
N ASP A 783 48.44 -4.08 -15.98
CA ASP A 783 49.09 -4.36 -17.27
C ASP A 783 48.91 -5.84 -17.63
N GLU A 784 49.10 -6.16 -18.92
CA GLU A 784 48.78 -7.51 -19.44
C GLU A 784 49.55 -8.62 -18.73
N ASP A 785 50.83 -8.37 -18.36
CA ASP A 785 51.74 -9.32 -17.69
C ASP A 785 51.39 -9.57 -16.22
N ASP A 786 50.77 -8.59 -15.55
CA ASP A 786 50.45 -8.65 -14.12
C ASP A 786 48.99 -9.03 -13.82
N ALA A 787 48.12 -9.06 -14.84
CA ALA A 787 46.67 -9.22 -14.65
C ALA A 787 46.25 -10.62 -14.15
N GLU A 788 46.88 -11.69 -14.68
CA GLU A 788 46.51 -13.08 -14.33
C GLU A 788 46.61 -13.37 -12.84
N PRO A 789 47.77 -13.16 -12.19
CA PRO A 789 47.93 -13.44 -10.76
C PRO A 789 46.98 -12.57 -9.89
N LEU A 790 46.66 -11.36 -10.33
CA LEU A 790 45.72 -10.48 -9.62
C LEU A 790 44.27 -10.96 -9.71
N PHE A 791 43.82 -11.47 -10.89
CA PHE A 791 42.50 -12.09 -11.01
C PHE A 791 42.37 -13.34 -10.14
N GLU A 792 43.39 -14.20 -10.15
CA GLU A 792 43.43 -15.41 -9.32
C GLU A 792 43.43 -15.05 -7.83
N ALA A 793 44.21 -14.08 -7.41
CA ALA A 793 44.23 -13.60 -6.04
C ALA A 793 42.88 -13.03 -5.60
N ALA A 794 42.22 -12.24 -6.46
CA ALA A 794 40.88 -11.68 -6.18
C ALA A 794 39.84 -12.78 -6.01
N LEU A 795 39.82 -13.78 -6.88
CA LEU A 795 38.87 -14.89 -6.81
C LEU A 795 39.15 -15.86 -5.65
N ALA A 796 40.41 -15.90 -5.15
CA ALA A 796 40.81 -16.71 -4.00
C ALA A 796 40.58 -16.02 -2.65
N LEU A 797 40.10 -14.77 -2.62
CA LEU A 797 39.86 -14.07 -1.36
C LEU A 797 38.87 -14.84 -0.47
N PRO A 798 39.06 -14.87 0.85
CA PRO A 798 38.12 -15.45 1.78
C PRO A 798 36.71 -14.84 1.58
N HIS A 799 35.71 -15.70 1.54
CA HIS A 799 34.29 -15.30 1.37
C HIS A 799 33.92 -14.66 0.02
N ALA A 800 34.77 -14.69 -1.01
CA ALA A 800 34.49 -14.13 -2.33
C ALA A 800 33.13 -14.66 -2.90
N ALA A 801 32.86 -15.96 -2.74
CA ALA A 801 31.63 -16.60 -3.20
C ALA A 801 30.37 -16.14 -2.44
N ARG A 802 30.49 -15.48 -1.29
CA ARG A 802 29.35 -14.89 -0.55
C ARG A 802 28.73 -13.70 -1.33
N TRP A 803 29.48 -13.11 -2.26
CA TRP A 803 29.12 -11.93 -3.04
C TRP A 803 28.92 -12.29 -4.51
N PRO A 804 27.79 -12.90 -4.88
CA PRO A 804 27.60 -13.55 -6.18
C PRO A 804 27.71 -12.56 -7.36
N TRP A 805 27.25 -11.33 -7.21
CA TRP A 805 27.34 -10.30 -8.24
C TRP A 805 28.79 -9.90 -8.53
N GLU A 806 29.54 -9.51 -7.51
CA GLU A 806 30.95 -9.08 -7.64
C GLU A 806 31.84 -10.23 -8.12
N HIS A 807 31.66 -11.42 -7.56
CA HIS A 807 32.41 -12.61 -7.93
C HIS A 807 32.18 -12.98 -9.42
N ALA A 808 30.95 -12.99 -9.90
CA ALA A 808 30.62 -13.27 -11.29
C ALA A 808 31.16 -12.16 -12.24
N ARG A 809 31.13 -10.90 -11.79
CA ARG A 809 31.69 -9.77 -12.53
C ARG A 809 33.20 -9.94 -12.74
N ILE A 810 33.97 -10.35 -11.72
CA ILE A 810 35.42 -10.61 -11.78
C ILE A 810 35.66 -11.83 -12.65
N GLN A 811 34.88 -12.90 -12.53
CA GLN A 811 34.98 -14.07 -13.42
C GLN A 811 34.76 -13.72 -14.89
N LEU A 812 33.75 -12.84 -15.18
CA LEU A 812 33.51 -12.36 -16.54
C LEU A 812 34.70 -11.57 -17.08
N ALA A 813 35.25 -10.66 -16.28
CA ALA A 813 36.40 -9.84 -16.67
C ALA A 813 37.65 -10.70 -16.91
N TYR A 814 37.90 -11.67 -16.02
CA TYR A 814 39.01 -12.62 -16.16
C TYR A 814 38.86 -13.52 -17.40
N GLY A 815 37.68 -14.07 -17.60
CA GLY A 815 37.37 -14.86 -18.79
C GLY A 815 37.51 -14.07 -20.10
N GLN A 816 37.19 -12.77 -20.11
CA GLN A 816 37.41 -11.87 -21.24
C GLN A 816 38.90 -11.63 -21.48
N TRP A 817 39.72 -11.46 -20.43
CA TRP A 817 41.15 -11.31 -20.51
C TRP A 817 41.77 -12.61 -21.04
N LEU A 818 41.50 -13.80 -20.46
CA LEU A 818 41.99 -15.11 -20.93
C LEU A 818 41.62 -15.37 -22.40
N ARG A 819 40.43 -14.97 -22.86
CA ARG A 819 40.08 -15.11 -24.26
C ARG A 819 40.94 -14.28 -25.20
N ARG A 820 41.35 -13.06 -24.79
CA ARG A 820 42.24 -12.20 -25.57
C ARG A 820 43.61 -12.80 -25.68
N THR A 821 44.12 -13.39 -24.61
CA THR A 821 45.40 -14.09 -24.56
C THR A 821 45.34 -15.52 -25.15
N ARG A 822 44.15 -15.93 -25.66
CA ARG A 822 43.89 -17.23 -26.28
C ARG A 822 44.04 -18.44 -25.33
N ASP A 823 43.84 -18.22 -24.01
CA ASP A 823 43.85 -19.28 -23.03
C ASP A 823 42.57 -20.10 -23.06
N HIS A 824 42.70 -21.43 -22.97
CA HIS A 824 41.58 -22.38 -23.01
C HIS A 824 40.73 -22.36 -21.71
N HIS A 825 41.26 -21.84 -20.60
CA HIS A 825 40.54 -21.68 -19.34
C HIS A 825 39.45 -20.60 -19.40
N ALA A 826 39.46 -19.71 -20.39
CA ALA A 826 38.45 -18.65 -20.56
C ALA A 826 37.03 -19.19 -20.45
N ARG A 827 36.76 -20.38 -21.06
CA ARG A 827 35.43 -20.98 -21.07
C ARG A 827 34.90 -21.30 -19.67
N ARG A 828 35.77 -21.77 -18.78
CA ARG A 828 35.39 -22.13 -17.40
C ARG A 828 34.88 -20.91 -16.65
N TYR A 829 35.61 -19.81 -16.67
CA TYR A 829 35.22 -18.58 -15.95
C TYR A 829 34.01 -17.91 -16.57
N LEU A 830 33.91 -17.87 -17.90
CA LEU A 830 32.73 -17.31 -18.60
C LEU A 830 31.48 -18.12 -18.34
N SER A 831 31.53 -19.46 -18.29
CA SER A 831 30.40 -20.33 -17.97
C SER A 831 29.95 -20.15 -16.52
N SER A 832 30.89 -20.12 -15.57
CA SER A 832 30.57 -19.89 -14.15
C SER A 832 29.91 -18.50 -13.92
N ALA A 833 30.43 -17.46 -14.59
CA ALA A 833 29.84 -16.13 -14.56
C ALA A 833 28.39 -16.14 -15.12
N LEU A 834 28.19 -16.81 -16.28
CA LEU A 834 26.88 -16.93 -16.91
C LEU A 834 25.87 -17.63 -15.99
N GLU A 835 26.22 -18.76 -15.41
CA GLU A 835 25.37 -19.51 -14.48
C GLU A 835 24.93 -18.64 -13.29
N THR A 836 25.87 -17.87 -12.75
CA THR A 836 25.57 -16.96 -11.64
C THR A 836 24.65 -15.83 -12.07
N PHE A 837 24.91 -15.17 -13.22
CA PHE A 837 24.07 -14.09 -13.73
C PHE A 837 22.66 -14.57 -14.06
N ASP A 838 22.51 -15.77 -14.66
CA ASP A 838 21.19 -16.35 -14.93
C ASP A 838 20.42 -16.65 -13.63
N ARG A 839 21.10 -17.17 -12.62
CA ARG A 839 20.52 -17.49 -11.30
C ARG A 839 20.03 -16.25 -10.54
N ILE A 840 20.78 -15.14 -10.60
CA ILE A 840 20.37 -13.88 -9.91
C ILE A 840 19.50 -12.98 -10.79
N GLY A 841 19.27 -13.33 -12.06
CA GLY A 841 18.43 -12.55 -12.98
C GLY A 841 19.12 -11.37 -13.65
N ALA A 842 20.47 -11.32 -13.70
CA ALA A 842 21.27 -10.26 -14.30
C ALA A 842 21.35 -10.38 -15.82
N GLN A 843 20.22 -10.10 -16.51
CA GLN A 843 20.05 -10.38 -17.94
C GLN A 843 21.10 -9.71 -18.85
N ALA A 844 21.44 -8.45 -18.60
CA ALA A 844 22.43 -7.72 -19.40
C ALA A 844 23.81 -8.37 -19.33
N MET A 845 24.27 -8.75 -18.11
CA MET A 845 25.55 -9.39 -17.90
C MET A 845 25.55 -10.85 -18.36
N ALA A 846 24.45 -11.57 -18.19
CA ALA A 846 24.29 -12.91 -18.75
C ALA A 846 24.40 -12.88 -20.28
N GLN A 847 23.78 -11.90 -20.94
CA GLN A 847 23.89 -11.75 -22.39
C GLN A 847 25.34 -11.43 -22.83
N ARG A 848 26.04 -10.59 -22.04
CA ARG A 848 27.44 -10.30 -22.28
C ARG A 848 28.31 -11.56 -22.14
N ALA A 849 28.12 -12.36 -21.10
CA ALA A 849 28.83 -13.63 -20.90
C ALA A 849 28.54 -14.64 -22.04
N ARG A 850 27.29 -14.75 -22.52
CA ARG A 850 26.92 -15.57 -23.68
C ARG A 850 27.63 -15.12 -24.96
N ASN A 851 27.76 -13.81 -25.18
CA ASN A 851 28.45 -13.26 -26.34
C ASN A 851 29.94 -13.64 -26.31
N GLU A 852 30.59 -13.55 -25.14
CA GLU A 852 31.96 -13.94 -24.96
C GLU A 852 32.19 -15.46 -25.14
N LEU A 853 31.28 -16.29 -24.60
CA LEU A 853 31.33 -17.75 -24.80
C LEU A 853 31.16 -18.13 -26.27
N ARG A 854 30.25 -17.48 -27.01
CA ARG A 854 30.12 -17.70 -28.47
C ARG A 854 31.43 -17.35 -29.21
N ALA A 855 32.09 -16.29 -28.79
CA ALA A 855 33.39 -15.91 -29.36
C ALA A 855 34.52 -16.94 -29.10
N THR A 856 34.36 -17.83 -28.10
CA THR A 856 35.24 -18.98 -27.85
C THR A 856 34.88 -20.22 -28.65
N GLY A 857 33.83 -20.18 -29.52
CA GLY A 857 33.40 -21.31 -30.37
C GLY A 857 32.41 -22.26 -29.68
N VAL A 858 31.84 -21.89 -28.55
CA VAL A 858 30.80 -22.67 -27.86
C VAL A 858 29.40 -22.29 -28.41
N VAL A 859 28.65 -23.25 -28.89
CA VAL A 859 27.21 -23.09 -29.21
C VAL A 859 26.42 -23.22 -27.91
N THR A 860 26.09 -22.09 -27.29
CA THR A 860 25.17 -22.08 -26.14
C THR A 860 23.73 -22.25 -26.64
N PRO A 861 22.88 -23.15 -26.03
CA PRO A 861 21.48 -23.22 -26.36
C PRO A 861 20.85 -21.83 -26.07
N SER A 862 20.11 -21.31 -27.03
CA SER A 862 19.29 -20.12 -26.83
C SER A 862 18.26 -20.43 -25.74
N GLY A 863 18.29 -19.72 -24.62
CA GLY A 863 17.16 -19.72 -23.70
C GLY A 863 15.88 -19.21 -24.39
N PRO A 864 14.69 -19.26 -23.74
CA PRO A 864 13.44 -18.88 -24.36
C PRO A 864 13.60 -17.53 -25.07
N ALA A 865 13.23 -17.49 -26.34
CA ALA A 865 13.47 -16.38 -27.25
C ALA A 865 13.00 -15.06 -26.58
N ALA A 866 13.97 -14.23 -26.24
CA ALA A 866 13.68 -12.83 -25.95
C ALA A 866 12.99 -12.20 -27.18
N PRO A 867 12.03 -11.30 -27.03
CA PRO A 867 11.42 -10.60 -28.14
C PRO A 867 12.53 -10.03 -29.01
N ALA A 868 12.48 -10.34 -30.31
CA ALA A 868 13.52 -10.11 -31.33
C ALA A 868 14.26 -8.80 -31.10
N ALA A 869 15.58 -8.89 -30.90
CA ALA A 869 16.46 -7.79 -30.50
C ALA A 869 16.19 -6.54 -31.33
N ALA A 870 15.86 -5.44 -30.66
CA ALA A 870 15.70 -4.15 -31.30
C ALA A 870 17.02 -3.75 -31.96
N LEU A 871 16.94 -3.24 -33.18
CA LEU A 871 18.10 -2.70 -33.90
C LEU A 871 18.60 -1.47 -33.11
N THR A 872 19.93 -1.34 -32.96
CA THR A 872 20.49 -0.07 -32.45
C THR A 872 20.12 1.07 -33.37
N VAL A 873 20.15 2.30 -32.90
CA VAL A 873 19.84 3.50 -33.71
C VAL A 873 20.69 3.53 -34.98
N GLN A 874 21.99 3.19 -34.89
CA GLN A 874 22.89 3.13 -36.04
C GLN A 874 22.58 1.96 -36.97
N GLU A 875 22.26 0.79 -36.44
CA GLU A 875 21.81 -0.36 -37.24
C GLU A 875 20.51 -0.07 -37.96
N ARG A 876 19.57 0.62 -37.32
CA ARG A 876 18.31 1.04 -37.91
C ARG A 876 18.54 2.02 -39.06
N GLN A 877 19.36 3.05 -38.86
CA GLN A 877 19.72 4.02 -39.93
C GLN A 877 20.37 3.34 -41.14
N ILE A 878 21.32 2.43 -40.89
CA ILE A 878 21.98 1.66 -41.96
C ILE A 878 20.96 0.77 -42.69
N ALA A 879 20.05 0.11 -41.96
CA ALA A 879 19.02 -0.74 -42.53
C ALA A 879 18.02 0.04 -43.38
N GLU A 880 17.56 1.20 -42.92
CA GLU A 880 16.64 2.08 -43.63
C GLU A 880 17.27 2.62 -44.93
N LEU A 881 18.51 3.11 -44.89
CA LEU A 881 19.21 3.59 -46.08
C LEU A 881 19.49 2.45 -47.07
N ALA A 882 19.79 1.27 -46.58
CA ALA A 882 19.97 0.08 -47.42
C ALA A 882 18.65 -0.42 -48.03
N ALA A 883 17.50 -0.30 -47.32
CA ALA A 883 16.17 -0.64 -47.80
C ALA A 883 15.65 0.30 -48.90
N VAL A 884 16.11 1.56 -48.88
CA VAL A 884 15.83 2.57 -49.93
C VAL A 884 16.76 2.36 -51.16
N GLY A 885 17.75 1.46 -51.10
CA GLY A 885 18.55 1.06 -52.24
C GLY A 885 19.95 1.66 -52.35
N LEU A 886 20.39 2.45 -51.34
CA LEU A 886 21.74 3.04 -51.35
C LEU A 886 22.82 1.96 -51.26
N THR A 887 23.88 2.08 -52.01
CA THR A 887 25.05 1.20 -51.90
C THR A 887 25.79 1.38 -50.60
N ASN A 888 26.59 0.41 -50.17
CA ASN A 888 27.41 0.48 -48.94
C ASN A 888 28.35 1.70 -48.95
N ARG A 889 28.81 2.14 -50.13
CA ARG A 889 29.63 3.32 -50.30
C ARG A 889 28.85 4.60 -50.03
N GLN A 890 27.65 4.75 -50.61
CA GLN A 890 26.76 5.88 -50.41
C GLN A 890 26.25 5.97 -48.95
N ILE A 891 25.98 4.83 -48.32
CA ILE A 891 25.63 4.78 -46.87
C ILE A 891 26.81 5.25 -46.02
N GLY A 892 28.03 4.79 -46.38
CA GLY A 892 29.23 5.17 -45.69
C GLY A 892 29.52 6.67 -45.80
N GLU A 893 29.37 7.26 -47.02
CA GLU A 893 29.50 8.69 -47.24
C GLU A 893 28.48 9.50 -46.44
N ARG A 894 27.24 9.00 -46.30
CA ARG A 894 26.16 9.73 -45.62
C ARG A 894 26.24 9.62 -44.08
N LEU A 895 26.79 8.54 -43.56
CA LEU A 895 26.92 8.28 -42.10
C LEU A 895 28.37 8.41 -41.60
N PHE A 896 29.29 8.90 -42.42
CA PHE A 896 30.73 9.03 -42.12
C PHE A 896 31.38 7.72 -41.68
N LEU A 897 31.01 6.61 -42.32
CA LEU A 897 31.52 5.24 -42.07
C LEU A 897 32.28 4.70 -43.28
N SER A 898 33.21 3.79 -43.05
CA SER A 898 33.81 3.05 -44.18
C SER A 898 32.79 2.10 -44.81
N HIS A 899 32.86 1.88 -46.13
CA HIS A 899 31.99 0.94 -46.84
C HIS A 899 32.14 -0.51 -46.28
N ARG A 900 33.29 -0.86 -45.71
CA ARG A 900 33.53 -2.13 -45.00
C ARG A 900 32.76 -2.18 -43.69
N THR A 901 32.76 -1.12 -42.91
CA THR A 901 32.02 -0.97 -41.67
C THR A 901 30.50 -1.13 -41.93
N VAL A 902 29.98 -0.48 -42.96
CA VAL A 902 28.57 -0.62 -43.38
C VAL A 902 28.26 -2.06 -43.74
N GLY A 903 29.17 -2.74 -44.52
CA GLY A 903 29.01 -4.14 -44.86
C GLY A 903 28.93 -5.06 -43.62
N SER A 904 29.82 -4.80 -42.63
CA SER A 904 29.83 -5.56 -41.37
C SER A 904 28.56 -5.36 -40.53
N HIS A 905 28.01 -4.13 -40.52
CA HIS A 905 26.73 -3.86 -39.86
C HIS A 905 25.56 -4.56 -40.58
N LEU A 906 25.49 -4.50 -41.89
CA LEU A 906 24.46 -5.21 -42.68
C LEU A 906 24.52 -6.73 -42.46
N HIS A 907 25.70 -7.33 -42.42
CA HIS A 907 25.87 -8.73 -42.16
C HIS A 907 25.39 -9.15 -40.76
N ARG A 908 25.60 -8.32 -39.73
CA ARG A 908 25.16 -8.53 -38.36
C ARG A 908 23.66 -8.33 -38.16
N LEU A 909 23.03 -7.41 -38.89
CA LEU A 909 21.62 -7.12 -38.72
C LEU A 909 20.69 -8.08 -39.49
N TYR A 910 21.17 -8.75 -40.54
CA TYR A 910 20.36 -9.74 -41.27
C TYR A 910 19.82 -10.85 -40.38
N PRO A 911 20.62 -11.49 -39.52
CA PRO A 911 20.11 -12.44 -38.53
C PRO A 911 19.14 -11.83 -37.51
N LYS A 912 19.36 -10.59 -37.14
CA LYS A 912 18.45 -9.88 -36.20
C LYS A 912 17.08 -9.62 -36.82
N LEU A 913 17.02 -9.43 -38.14
CA LEU A 913 15.80 -9.22 -38.89
C LEU A 913 15.19 -10.55 -39.44
N GLY A 914 15.88 -11.68 -39.26
CA GLY A 914 15.45 -12.97 -39.75
C GLY A 914 15.52 -13.07 -41.31
N ILE A 915 16.40 -12.32 -41.97
CA ILE A 915 16.56 -12.25 -43.39
C ILE A 915 17.96 -12.71 -43.83
N THR A 916 18.05 -13.19 -45.08
CA THR A 916 19.31 -13.70 -45.65
C THR A 916 19.84 -12.82 -46.80
N SER A 917 19.08 -11.82 -47.21
CA SER A 917 19.46 -10.99 -48.33
C SER A 917 19.05 -9.52 -48.13
N ARG A 918 19.80 -8.61 -48.81
CA ARG A 918 19.53 -7.19 -48.80
C ARG A 918 18.14 -6.83 -49.38
N ALA A 919 17.67 -7.58 -50.33
CA ALA A 919 16.36 -7.38 -50.99
C ALA A 919 15.18 -7.52 -50.00
N ALA A 920 15.34 -8.32 -48.95
CA ALA A 920 14.34 -8.59 -47.95
C ALA A 920 14.26 -7.47 -46.85
N LEU A 921 15.20 -6.51 -46.84
CA LEU A 921 15.29 -5.47 -45.80
C LEU A 921 14.02 -4.62 -45.71
N ARG A 922 13.46 -4.19 -46.83
CA ARG A 922 12.27 -3.33 -46.84
C ARG A 922 11.07 -4.03 -46.19
N ALA A 923 10.75 -5.23 -46.63
CA ALA A 923 9.65 -6.02 -46.09
C ALA A 923 9.82 -6.34 -44.60
N ALA A 924 11.06 -6.61 -44.16
CA ALA A 924 11.36 -6.90 -42.76
C ALA A 924 11.24 -5.68 -41.84
N LEU A 925 11.53 -4.48 -42.32
CA LEU A 925 11.35 -3.22 -41.57
C LEU A 925 9.88 -2.81 -41.54
N GLU A 926 9.14 -2.94 -42.64
CA GLU A 926 7.69 -2.67 -42.72
C GLU A 926 6.88 -3.57 -41.77
N ALA A 927 7.22 -4.85 -41.68
CA ALA A 927 6.57 -5.81 -40.78
C ALA A 927 6.78 -5.50 -39.28
N ARG A 928 7.75 -4.68 -38.92
CA ARG A 928 8.08 -4.29 -37.54
C ARG A 928 7.61 -2.91 -37.14
N THR A 929 7.02 -2.13 -38.03
CA THR A 929 6.39 -0.86 -37.72
C THR A 929 4.93 -1.14 -37.34
N PRO A 930 4.45 -0.89 -36.10
CA PRO A 930 3.03 -1.07 -35.75
C PRO A 930 2.19 -0.14 -36.64
N GLY A 931 1.31 -0.74 -37.46
CA GLY A 931 0.52 -0.02 -38.45
C GLY A 931 -0.40 1.02 -37.81
N VAL A 932 -0.22 2.26 -38.18
CA VAL A 932 -1.30 3.26 -38.18
C VAL A 932 -2.25 2.86 -39.32
N THR A 933 -3.32 2.16 -38.99
CA THR A 933 -4.44 1.91 -39.91
C THR A 933 -5.14 3.24 -40.21
N VAL A 934 -4.76 3.88 -41.28
CA VAL A 934 -5.59 4.92 -41.93
C VAL A 934 -6.79 4.22 -42.54
N ARG A 935 -7.97 4.34 -41.94
CA ARG A 935 -9.25 4.01 -42.57
C ARG A 935 -9.44 4.96 -43.76
N ALA A 936 -9.26 4.46 -44.94
CA ALA A 936 -9.72 5.13 -46.14
C ALA A 936 -11.26 5.13 -46.16
N GLY A 937 -11.85 6.33 -45.90
CA GLY A 937 -13.25 6.61 -46.15
C GLY A 937 -13.44 6.81 -47.66
N GLY A 938 -14.19 5.91 -48.32
CA GLY A 938 -14.65 6.13 -49.67
C GLY A 938 -15.81 7.14 -49.72
N PRO A 939 -15.96 7.90 -50.82
CA PRO A 939 -16.98 8.95 -50.89
C PRO A 939 -18.35 8.39 -51.26
N ALA A 940 -19.37 8.84 -50.53
CA ALA A 940 -20.73 8.73 -50.99
C ALA A 940 -21.17 10.09 -51.55
N VAL A 941 -21.61 10.08 -52.77
CA VAL A 941 -22.39 11.12 -53.50
C VAL A 941 -23.57 10.40 -54.18
N PRO A 942 -24.72 10.99 -54.36
CA PRO A 942 -25.24 12.30 -54.00
C PRO A 942 -26.20 12.34 -52.81
#